data_11d9dadba7e30a6b1f827c1f5c782a91
#
_entry.id   11d9dadba7e30a6b1f827c1f5c782a91
#
_cell.length_a   1.000
_cell.length_b   1.000
_cell.length_c   1.000
_cell.angle_alpha   90.00
_cell.angle_beta   90.00
_cell.angle_gamma   90.00
#
_symmetry.space_group_name_H-M   'P 1'
#
loop_
_entity.id
_entity.type
_entity.pdbx_description
1 polymer ?
#
loop_
_entity_poly.entity_id
_entity_poly.type
_entity_poly.pdbx_seq_one_letter_code
_entity_poly.pdbx_strand_id
1 'polypeptide(L)'
;MAREISLEHTRNIGIMAHIDAGKTTCTERILFHTHKIHKIGETHDGASQMDWMEQEQERGITITSAATTAFWKGYRFNIIDTPGHVDFTIEVQRSLRVLDGAVLLIDAQAGVEPQSETVWRQANEYGVPRIIFANKMDKMGADFYFSLGTIKDRLGANTAAMELPIGAESDFNGVIDLVTMKAYHFDGKQEENYTEIEIPEDMKDKAVEYRNILIEAAADFDEDLMMKYLDGEEIGVSELKKAIRKGVLKAEFFPVMCGTALGNMGIKLLLDAVVDYLPAPTDIEAIECTDMKGNLVLRHPSDSEPFTALAFKIATDPFVGRLTFFRVYSGTLKSGSYVLNSTKNVKERIGRILLMHANHREEIPEIYAGEIGAAVGLKNTTTADTLCDEKKPVIMKGMEFPEPVITQAVEPKTKADQEKMGIALQKLAEEDPTFRMHTDPETGQTTISGMGELHLDIIVDRMRREFNVEATVGAPMVAYRETITQTGECEGKHIKQSGGRGQYGHVWIRFEPNPEKGYEFVDNIVGGVVPREYISVIDKGLQDAMQTGILAGYPMVDVKATLFDGSYHDVDSSEMAFKIAASLALKEAKNKCKPVLLEPIMKVVVTAPDEYTGAVIGDLTARRGKPQGQESRGNAIAFTAMVPLAEMFGYATSLRSSTQGRGNYVMELDHYEEVPKSIADEIIKKNGGN
;
A
#
# COMPACT_ATOMS: atom_id res chain seq x y z
N MET A 1 28.05 12.53 -17.46
CA MET A 1 27.87 13.97 -17.27
C MET A 1 27.72 14.23 -15.79
N ALA A 2 28.02 15.40 -15.27
CA ALA A 2 27.75 15.70 -13.87
C ALA A 2 26.23 15.80 -13.67
N ARG A 3 25.73 15.39 -12.50
CA ARG A 3 24.35 15.55 -12.06
C ARG A 3 23.90 17.01 -12.22
N GLU A 4 22.72 17.25 -12.76
CA GLU A 4 22.20 18.61 -12.96
C GLU A 4 21.69 19.25 -11.68
N ILE A 5 21.01 18.48 -10.83
CA ILE A 5 20.43 18.92 -9.56
C ILE A 5 21.06 18.08 -8.43
N SER A 6 21.56 18.73 -7.39
CA SER A 6 22.16 18.03 -6.24
C SER A 6 21.12 17.18 -5.48
N LEU A 7 21.60 16.17 -4.72
CA LEU A 7 20.75 15.35 -3.86
C LEU A 7 19.98 16.20 -2.84
N GLU A 8 20.60 17.20 -2.26
CA GLU A 8 19.99 18.13 -1.30
C GLU A 8 18.80 18.91 -1.89
N HIS A 9 18.84 19.16 -3.21
CA HIS A 9 17.78 19.84 -3.95
C HIS A 9 16.80 18.87 -4.63
N THR A 10 16.77 17.61 -4.20
CA THR A 10 15.82 16.60 -4.68
C THR A 10 14.76 16.32 -3.61
N ARG A 11 13.50 16.13 -4.03
CA ARG A 11 12.38 15.72 -3.18
C ARG A 11 11.65 14.56 -3.84
N ASN A 12 11.61 13.42 -3.21
CA ASN A 12 10.81 12.26 -3.64
C ASN A 12 9.55 12.23 -2.79
N ILE A 13 8.45 12.69 -3.34
CA ILE A 13 7.20 12.91 -2.59
C ILE A 13 6.04 12.12 -3.16
N GLY A 14 5.17 11.66 -2.27
CA GLY A 14 3.87 11.06 -2.60
C GLY A 14 2.72 11.97 -2.25
N ILE A 15 1.68 11.93 -3.08
CA ILE A 15 0.40 12.57 -2.74
C ILE A 15 -0.55 11.46 -2.31
N MET A 16 -0.99 11.52 -1.06
CA MET A 16 -1.85 10.53 -0.43
C MET A 16 -3.18 11.17 -0.04
N ALA A 17 -4.27 10.46 -0.21
CA ALA A 17 -5.60 10.98 0.13
C ALA A 17 -6.63 9.87 0.20
N HIS A 18 -7.74 10.14 0.88
CA HIS A 18 -8.99 9.41 0.71
C HIS A 18 -9.55 9.61 -0.71
N ILE A 19 -10.45 8.72 -1.15
CA ILE A 19 -11.20 8.87 -2.41
C ILE A 19 -11.89 10.24 -2.39
N ASP A 20 -11.87 10.92 -3.53
CA ASP A 20 -12.48 12.24 -3.73
C ASP A 20 -11.93 13.38 -2.85
N ALA A 21 -10.88 13.20 -2.05
CA ALA A 21 -10.26 14.30 -1.30
C ALA A 21 -9.51 15.32 -2.21
N GLY A 22 -9.46 15.09 -3.52
CA GLY A 22 -8.89 15.99 -4.51
C GLY A 22 -7.42 15.73 -4.83
N LYS A 23 -6.95 14.50 -4.67
CA LYS A 23 -5.57 14.08 -4.91
C LYS A 23 -5.09 14.42 -6.33
N THR A 24 -5.74 13.87 -7.35
CA THR A 24 -5.36 14.11 -8.75
C THR A 24 -5.45 15.57 -9.12
N THR A 25 -6.49 16.28 -8.64
CA THR A 25 -6.63 17.73 -8.83
C THR A 25 -5.43 18.48 -8.24
N CYS A 26 -4.99 18.13 -7.02
CA CYS A 26 -3.82 18.75 -6.39
C CYS A 26 -2.53 18.47 -7.19
N THR A 27 -2.34 17.23 -7.63
CA THR A 27 -1.18 16.85 -8.46
C THR A 27 -1.16 17.63 -9.78
N GLU A 28 -2.31 17.75 -10.46
CA GLU A 28 -2.43 18.56 -11.70
C GLU A 28 -2.10 20.05 -11.47
N ARG A 29 -2.51 20.64 -10.32
CA ARG A 29 -2.14 22.04 -9.98
C ARG A 29 -0.64 22.17 -9.71
N ILE A 30 -0.04 21.20 -9.01
CA ILE A 30 1.42 21.17 -8.83
C ILE A 30 2.14 21.13 -10.17
N LEU A 31 1.71 20.29 -11.11
CA LEU A 31 2.30 20.18 -12.45
C LEU A 31 2.11 21.46 -13.25
N PHE A 32 0.99 22.15 -13.10
CA PHE A 32 0.72 23.42 -13.73
C PHE A 32 1.65 24.52 -13.20
N HIS A 33 1.77 24.71 -11.89
CA HIS A 33 2.64 25.72 -11.29
C HIS A 33 4.13 25.46 -11.53
N THR A 34 4.51 24.22 -11.71
CA THR A 34 5.89 23.84 -12.08
C THR A 34 6.14 23.91 -13.60
N HIS A 35 5.18 24.44 -14.38
CA HIS A 35 5.24 24.59 -15.85
C HIS A 35 5.47 23.27 -16.59
N LYS A 36 5.11 22.14 -15.97
CA LYS A 36 5.21 20.83 -16.61
C LYS A 36 4.04 20.58 -17.58
N ILE A 37 2.88 21.15 -17.28
CA ILE A 37 1.71 21.19 -18.15
C ILE A 37 1.31 22.64 -18.41
N HIS A 38 0.80 22.91 -19.61
CA HIS A 38 0.40 24.27 -20.02
C HIS A 38 -1.08 24.54 -19.79
N LYS A 39 -1.88 23.51 -19.60
CA LYS A 39 -3.33 23.59 -19.36
C LYS A 39 -3.68 22.62 -18.24
N ILE A 40 -4.48 23.09 -17.30
CA ILE A 40 -4.98 22.29 -16.22
C ILE A 40 -5.95 21.25 -16.77
N GLY A 41 -5.72 19.96 -16.49
CA GLY A 41 -6.63 18.86 -16.76
C GLY A 41 -7.63 18.71 -15.60
N GLU A 42 -8.92 18.74 -15.89
CA GLU A 42 -9.94 18.44 -14.87
C GLU A 42 -10.23 16.93 -14.89
N THR A 43 -10.25 16.32 -13.71
CA THR A 43 -10.52 14.87 -13.55
C THR A 43 -11.92 14.49 -14.03
N HIS A 44 -12.91 15.34 -13.78
CA HIS A 44 -14.30 15.11 -14.22
C HIS A 44 -14.48 15.13 -15.75
N ASP A 45 -13.57 15.77 -16.47
CA ASP A 45 -13.60 15.83 -17.94
C ASP A 45 -12.71 14.74 -18.57
N GLY A 46 -12.08 13.87 -17.76
CA GLY A 46 -11.14 12.85 -18.24
C GLY A 46 -9.87 13.43 -18.88
N ALA A 47 -9.51 14.67 -18.53
CA ALA A 47 -8.40 15.41 -19.14
C ALA A 47 -7.12 15.40 -18.27
N SER A 48 -7.09 14.66 -17.16
CA SER A 48 -5.93 14.56 -16.28
C SER A 48 -4.74 13.90 -16.98
N GLN A 49 -3.55 14.45 -16.79
CA GLN A 49 -2.31 13.88 -17.32
C GLN A 49 -1.81 12.69 -16.50
N MET A 50 -2.15 12.65 -15.21
CA MET A 50 -1.71 11.59 -14.29
C MET A 50 -2.57 10.35 -14.38
N ASP A 51 -3.88 10.50 -14.59
CA ASP A 51 -4.81 9.40 -14.84
C ASP A 51 -4.83 9.08 -16.34
N TRP A 52 -3.81 8.36 -16.80
CA TRP A 52 -3.57 8.11 -18.23
C TRP A 52 -4.32 6.90 -18.79
N MET A 53 -4.79 5.99 -17.93
CA MET A 53 -5.58 4.84 -18.35
C MET A 53 -7.02 5.27 -18.67
N GLU A 54 -7.58 4.73 -19.78
CA GLU A 54 -8.99 4.98 -20.13
C GLU A 54 -9.95 4.66 -18.97
N GLN A 55 -9.66 3.59 -18.22
CA GLN A 55 -10.44 3.17 -17.06
C GLN A 55 -10.39 4.17 -15.90
N GLU A 56 -9.24 4.80 -15.66
CA GLU A 56 -9.08 5.87 -14.66
C GLU A 56 -9.92 7.08 -15.04
N GLN A 57 -9.87 7.48 -16.31
CA GLN A 57 -10.63 8.60 -16.85
C GLN A 57 -12.14 8.34 -16.86
N GLU A 58 -12.58 7.15 -17.27
CA GLU A 58 -14.00 6.76 -17.28
C GLU A 58 -14.61 6.68 -15.88
N ARG A 59 -13.83 6.20 -14.90
CA ARG A 59 -14.29 5.98 -13.53
C ARG A 59 -14.04 7.16 -12.60
N GLY A 60 -13.17 8.10 -13.00
CA GLY A 60 -12.75 9.25 -12.20
C GLY A 60 -11.92 8.88 -10.97
N ILE A 61 -11.23 7.72 -10.99
CA ILE A 61 -10.40 7.22 -9.90
C ILE A 61 -9.01 6.84 -10.40
N THR A 62 -7.96 7.13 -9.63
CA THR A 62 -6.63 6.63 -9.89
C THR A 62 -6.55 5.16 -9.53
N ILE A 63 -6.11 4.32 -10.46
CA ILE A 63 -5.97 2.86 -10.32
C ILE A 63 -4.52 2.50 -10.09
N THR A 64 -3.62 3.05 -10.91
CA THR A 64 -2.18 2.78 -10.85
C THR A 64 -1.40 4.01 -10.43
N SER A 65 -0.37 3.83 -9.61
CA SER A 65 0.53 4.94 -9.26
C SER A 65 1.26 5.45 -10.51
N ALA A 66 1.25 6.76 -10.70
CA ALA A 66 1.99 7.42 -11.76
C ALA A 66 3.15 8.22 -11.19
N ALA A 67 4.32 8.17 -11.85
CA ALA A 67 5.49 8.92 -11.45
C ALA A 67 5.76 10.06 -12.45
N THR A 68 6.03 11.24 -11.93
CA THR A 68 6.40 12.40 -12.76
C THR A 68 7.50 13.23 -12.10
N THR A 69 8.23 13.97 -12.91
CA THR A 69 9.28 14.88 -12.42
C THR A 69 8.89 16.32 -12.72
N ALA A 70 8.99 17.18 -11.73
CA ALA A 70 8.72 18.61 -11.81
C ALA A 70 9.86 19.42 -11.18
N PHE A 71 9.90 20.74 -11.43
CA PHE A 71 10.93 21.64 -10.90
C PHE A 71 10.29 22.86 -10.26
N TRP A 72 10.71 23.18 -9.03
CA TRP A 72 10.25 24.33 -8.31
C TRP A 72 11.40 25.04 -7.59
N LYS A 73 11.62 26.35 -7.85
CA LYS A 73 12.65 27.17 -7.20
C LYS A 73 14.04 26.53 -7.15
N GLY A 74 14.45 25.82 -8.22
CA GLY A 74 15.75 25.14 -8.30
C GLY A 74 15.79 23.76 -7.64
N TYR A 75 14.66 23.24 -7.12
CA TYR A 75 14.50 21.89 -6.61
C TYR A 75 13.86 20.98 -7.65
N ARG A 76 14.29 19.73 -7.66
CA ARG A 76 13.67 18.65 -8.45
C ARG A 76 12.71 17.88 -7.57
N PHE A 77 11.47 17.77 -8.00
CA PHE A 77 10.44 16.97 -7.38
C PHE A 77 10.19 15.72 -8.23
N ASN A 78 10.36 14.55 -7.64
CA ASN A 78 9.84 13.29 -8.18
C ASN A 78 8.54 13.02 -7.43
N ILE A 79 7.42 13.13 -8.11
CA ILE A 79 6.08 13.01 -7.52
C ILE A 79 5.52 11.67 -7.91
N ILE A 80 5.05 10.89 -6.93
CA ILE A 80 4.30 9.66 -7.15
C ILE A 80 2.86 9.92 -6.70
N ASP A 81 1.95 9.89 -7.66
CA ASP A 81 0.52 9.93 -7.40
C ASP A 81 0.02 8.53 -7.05
N THR A 82 -0.61 8.36 -5.88
CA THR A 82 -1.02 7.05 -5.37
C THR A 82 -2.54 6.88 -5.49
N PRO A 83 -3.06 5.66 -5.73
CA PRO A 83 -4.50 5.43 -5.68
C PRO A 83 -5.09 5.77 -4.31
N GLY A 84 -6.35 6.19 -4.30
CA GLY A 84 -7.11 6.44 -3.06
C GLY A 84 -8.02 5.27 -2.65
N HIS A 85 -8.18 4.24 -3.49
CA HIS A 85 -9.12 3.13 -3.24
C HIS A 85 -8.45 1.96 -2.52
N VAL A 86 -9.15 1.36 -1.56
CA VAL A 86 -8.61 0.25 -0.74
C VAL A 86 -8.25 -1.00 -1.55
N ASP A 87 -8.92 -1.27 -2.65
CA ASP A 87 -8.60 -2.39 -3.54
C ASP A 87 -7.20 -2.27 -4.17
N PHE A 88 -6.64 -1.06 -4.17
CA PHE A 88 -5.31 -0.73 -4.70
C PHE A 88 -4.29 -0.34 -3.62
N THR A 89 -4.52 -0.78 -2.40
CA THR A 89 -3.64 -0.50 -1.25
C THR A 89 -2.17 -0.88 -1.52
N ILE A 90 -1.93 -1.91 -2.32
CA ILE A 90 -0.59 -2.32 -2.73
C ILE A 90 0.16 -1.23 -3.51
N GLU A 91 -0.53 -0.47 -4.36
CA GLU A 91 0.05 0.66 -5.08
C GLU A 91 0.53 1.75 -4.11
N VAL A 92 -0.23 1.97 -3.03
CA VAL A 92 0.14 2.91 -1.96
C VAL A 92 1.36 2.39 -1.21
N GLN A 93 1.36 1.13 -0.77
CA GLN A 93 2.48 0.54 -0.01
C GLN A 93 3.79 0.56 -0.80
N ARG A 94 3.78 0.13 -2.06
CA ARG A 94 4.99 0.14 -2.89
C ARG A 94 5.50 1.55 -3.20
N SER A 95 4.60 2.52 -3.27
CA SER A 95 4.97 3.93 -3.41
C SER A 95 5.60 4.46 -2.11
N LEU A 96 4.97 4.24 -0.96
CA LEU A 96 5.49 4.66 0.34
C LEU A 96 6.88 4.11 0.63
N ARG A 97 7.18 2.90 0.17
CA ARG A 97 8.50 2.26 0.35
C ARG A 97 9.63 3.02 -0.35
N VAL A 98 9.33 3.78 -1.39
CA VAL A 98 10.32 4.48 -2.21
C VAL A 98 10.24 6.00 -2.12
N LEU A 99 9.34 6.53 -1.30
CA LEU A 99 9.23 7.96 -1.04
C LEU A 99 10.11 8.39 0.13
N ASP A 100 10.55 9.64 0.11
CA ASP A 100 11.25 10.29 1.23
C ASP A 100 10.28 11.07 2.09
N GLY A 101 9.21 11.60 1.51
CA GLY A 101 8.18 12.34 2.21
C GLY A 101 6.84 12.27 1.48
N ALA A 102 5.78 12.74 2.11
CA ALA A 102 4.46 12.73 1.51
C ALA A 102 3.62 13.96 1.90
N VAL A 103 2.62 14.26 1.07
CA VAL A 103 1.55 15.21 1.36
C VAL A 103 0.27 14.42 1.54
N LEU A 104 -0.33 14.47 2.73
CA LEU A 104 -1.64 13.89 3.01
C LEU A 104 -2.72 14.93 2.80
N LEU A 105 -3.61 14.71 1.84
CA LEU A 105 -4.77 15.56 1.61
C LEU A 105 -5.96 15.06 2.43
N ILE A 106 -6.63 15.98 3.10
CA ILE A 106 -7.87 15.74 3.84
C ILE A 106 -8.96 16.65 3.27
N ASP A 107 -10.15 16.13 3.03
CA ASP A 107 -11.31 16.96 2.67
C ASP A 107 -11.73 17.77 3.89
N ALA A 108 -11.66 19.09 3.81
CA ALA A 108 -11.99 19.98 4.93
C ALA A 108 -13.46 19.89 5.39
N GLN A 109 -14.34 19.32 4.58
CA GLN A 109 -15.74 19.06 4.95
C GLN A 109 -15.88 17.77 5.79
N ALA A 110 -15.14 16.71 5.42
CA ALA A 110 -15.28 15.39 6.03
C ALA A 110 -14.27 15.14 7.17
N GLY A 111 -13.16 15.87 7.20
CA GLY A 111 -12.04 15.59 8.09
C GLY A 111 -11.34 14.29 7.74
N VAL A 112 -10.79 13.61 8.75
CA VAL A 112 -10.15 12.29 8.57
C VAL A 112 -11.21 11.24 8.29
N GLU A 113 -11.02 10.48 7.21
CA GLU A 113 -11.88 9.39 6.77
C GLU A 113 -11.14 8.02 6.90
N PRO A 114 -11.84 6.88 6.87
CA PRO A 114 -11.24 5.57 7.16
C PRO A 114 -10.02 5.23 6.28
N GLN A 115 -10.07 5.59 4.99
CA GLN A 115 -8.92 5.37 4.11
C GLN A 115 -7.73 6.26 4.47
N SER A 116 -7.98 7.48 4.97
CA SER A 116 -6.92 8.33 5.50
C SER A 116 -6.23 7.67 6.70
N GLU A 117 -6.99 7.00 7.58
CA GLU A 117 -6.43 6.23 8.70
C GLU A 117 -5.55 5.07 8.22
N THR A 118 -6.02 4.32 7.19
CA THR A 118 -5.26 3.21 6.62
C THR A 118 -3.96 3.66 6.00
N VAL A 119 -4.00 4.69 5.14
CA VAL A 119 -2.81 5.25 4.50
C VAL A 119 -1.87 5.87 5.53
N TRP A 120 -2.41 6.49 6.58
CA TRP A 120 -1.64 7.03 7.70
C TRP A 120 -0.87 5.95 8.44
N ARG A 121 -1.54 4.82 8.78
CA ARG A 121 -0.92 3.67 9.44
C ARG A 121 0.21 3.09 8.59
N GLN A 122 -0.02 2.90 7.29
CA GLN A 122 1.00 2.43 6.36
C GLN A 122 2.19 3.39 6.27
N ALA A 123 1.95 4.69 6.20
CA ALA A 123 3.02 5.68 6.19
C ALA A 123 3.82 5.70 7.50
N ASN A 124 3.19 5.41 8.66
CA ASN A 124 3.88 5.23 9.94
C ASN A 124 4.78 3.99 9.93
N GLU A 125 4.29 2.88 9.35
CA GLU A 125 5.06 1.64 9.23
C GLU A 125 6.36 1.82 8.45
N TYR A 126 6.33 2.66 7.41
CA TYR A 126 7.51 3.00 6.62
C TYR A 126 8.27 4.24 7.13
N GLY A 127 7.81 4.87 8.23
CA GLY A 127 8.45 6.05 8.82
C GLY A 127 8.49 7.26 7.88
N VAL A 128 7.50 7.43 7.00
CA VAL A 128 7.48 8.50 5.99
C VAL A 128 7.10 9.85 6.60
N PRO A 129 7.98 10.86 6.57
CA PRO A 129 7.68 12.24 6.95
C PRO A 129 6.54 12.84 6.12
N ARG A 130 5.65 13.63 6.74
CA ARG A 130 4.44 14.13 6.07
C ARG A 130 4.10 15.56 6.42
N ILE A 131 3.49 16.23 5.43
CA ILE A 131 2.72 17.47 5.61
C ILE A 131 1.26 17.13 5.37
N ILE A 132 0.35 17.70 6.14
CA ILE A 132 -1.10 17.53 5.98
C ILE A 132 -1.65 18.80 5.32
N PHE A 133 -2.48 18.61 4.30
CA PHE A 133 -3.15 19.72 3.61
C PHE A 133 -4.66 19.54 3.64
N ALA A 134 -5.35 20.41 4.38
CA ALA A 134 -6.80 20.48 4.40
C ALA A 134 -7.28 21.13 3.11
N ASN A 135 -7.75 20.30 2.19
CA ASN A 135 -8.18 20.66 0.84
C ASN A 135 -9.67 20.99 0.80
N LYS A 136 -10.12 21.64 -0.27
CA LYS A 136 -11.51 22.02 -0.51
C LYS A 136 -12.10 23.00 0.51
N MET A 137 -11.28 23.94 0.94
CA MET A 137 -11.69 24.99 1.88
C MET A 137 -12.81 25.89 1.32
N ASP A 138 -13.01 25.89 -0.01
CA ASP A 138 -14.06 26.60 -0.75
C ASP A 138 -15.40 25.87 -0.81
N LYS A 139 -15.45 24.63 -0.31
CA LYS A 139 -16.66 23.79 -0.35
C LYS A 139 -17.60 24.13 0.80
N MET A 140 -18.92 24.12 0.55
CA MET A 140 -19.93 24.29 1.60
C MET A 140 -19.77 23.24 2.70
N GLY A 141 -19.71 23.66 3.97
CA GLY A 141 -19.47 22.81 5.12
C GLY A 141 -18.00 22.55 5.42
N ALA A 142 -17.06 23.18 4.71
CA ALA A 142 -15.64 23.06 4.98
C ALA A 142 -15.28 23.76 6.31
N ASP A 143 -14.63 23.03 7.21
CA ASP A 143 -14.16 23.52 8.51
C ASP A 143 -12.74 23.04 8.80
N PHE A 144 -11.80 23.97 8.79
CA PHE A 144 -10.39 23.70 9.08
C PHE A 144 -10.17 23.21 10.53
N TYR A 145 -10.85 23.82 11.49
CA TYR A 145 -10.68 23.51 12.92
C TYR A 145 -11.26 22.13 13.27
N PHE A 146 -12.40 21.80 12.67
CA PHE A 146 -12.96 20.45 12.74
C PHE A 146 -11.96 19.43 12.16
N SER A 147 -11.40 19.71 10.98
CA SER A 147 -10.40 18.84 10.35
C SER A 147 -9.18 18.64 11.24
N LEU A 148 -8.65 19.71 11.83
CA LEU A 148 -7.53 19.67 12.78
C LEU A 148 -7.85 18.82 14.03
N GLY A 149 -9.07 18.91 14.55
CA GLY A 149 -9.57 18.06 15.63
C GLY A 149 -9.59 16.59 15.25
N THR A 150 -10.15 16.25 14.08
CA THR A 150 -10.21 14.86 13.60
C THR A 150 -8.83 14.24 13.36
N ILE A 151 -7.83 15.02 12.95
CA ILE A 151 -6.45 14.56 12.79
C ILE A 151 -5.88 14.11 14.15
N LYS A 152 -6.08 14.92 15.20
CA LYS A 152 -5.63 14.58 16.56
C LYS A 152 -6.36 13.35 17.11
N ASP A 153 -7.68 13.34 16.99
CA ASP A 153 -8.54 12.34 17.63
C ASP A 153 -8.43 10.96 16.96
N ARG A 154 -8.36 10.92 15.62
CA ARG A 154 -8.39 9.66 14.86
C ARG A 154 -7.02 9.14 14.48
N LEU A 155 -6.09 10.03 14.14
CA LEU A 155 -4.74 9.62 13.75
C LEU A 155 -3.78 9.57 14.94
N GLY A 156 -4.16 10.14 16.09
CA GLY A 156 -3.27 10.27 17.25
C GLY A 156 -2.00 11.08 16.91
N ALA A 157 -2.08 11.95 15.91
CA ALA A 157 -0.93 12.63 15.34
C ALA A 157 -0.54 13.87 16.14
N ASN A 158 0.76 14.04 16.39
CA ASN A 158 1.29 15.29 16.93
C ASN A 158 1.32 16.36 15.83
N THR A 159 0.34 17.26 15.85
CA THR A 159 0.10 18.23 14.78
C THR A 159 -0.13 19.62 15.30
N ALA A 160 0.30 20.62 14.53
CA ALA A 160 -0.08 22.00 14.71
C ALA A 160 -0.41 22.65 13.36
N ALA A 161 -1.31 23.65 13.38
CA ALA A 161 -1.58 24.45 12.21
C ALA A 161 -0.34 25.31 11.86
N MET A 162 0.05 25.29 10.60
CA MET A 162 1.04 26.24 10.05
C MET A 162 0.38 27.44 9.40
N GLU A 163 -0.87 27.28 9.00
CA GLU A 163 -1.68 28.31 8.39
C GLU A 163 -3.06 28.37 9.04
N LEU A 164 -3.65 29.54 9.06
CA LEU A 164 -5.06 29.71 9.38
C LEU A 164 -5.81 30.24 8.17
N PRO A 165 -7.00 29.70 7.84
CA PRO A 165 -7.78 30.18 6.70
C PRO A 165 -8.37 31.58 6.99
N ILE A 166 -8.35 32.43 5.98
CA ILE A 166 -9.07 33.71 5.94
C ILE A 166 -10.35 33.48 5.16
N GLY A 167 -11.49 33.61 5.85
CA GLY A 167 -12.79 33.20 5.32
C GLY A 167 -13.03 31.70 5.40
N ALA A 168 -14.21 31.28 5.00
CA ALA A 168 -14.63 29.88 4.95
C ALA A 168 -15.59 29.67 3.78
N GLU A 169 -15.66 28.45 3.25
CA GLU A 169 -16.55 28.11 2.13
C GLU A 169 -16.33 29.06 0.93
N SER A 170 -17.40 29.64 0.39
CA SER A 170 -17.35 30.59 -0.73
C SER A 170 -16.55 31.86 -0.44
N ASP A 171 -16.34 32.19 0.84
CA ASP A 171 -15.62 33.38 1.29
C ASP A 171 -14.13 33.06 1.59
N PHE A 172 -13.69 31.81 1.43
CA PHE A 172 -12.28 31.44 1.56
C PHE A 172 -11.45 32.13 0.48
N ASN A 173 -10.57 33.04 0.88
CA ASN A 173 -9.82 33.89 -0.04
C ASN A 173 -8.37 34.13 0.37
N GLY A 174 -7.89 33.51 1.46
CA GLY A 174 -6.53 33.72 1.91
C GLY A 174 -6.13 32.81 3.07
N VAL A 175 -4.89 32.96 3.48
CA VAL A 175 -4.32 32.26 4.65
C VAL A 175 -3.42 33.19 5.44
N ILE A 176 -3.30 32.93 6.75
CA ILE A 176 -2.30 33.51 7.62
C ILE A 176 -1.21 32.49 7.85
N ASP A 177 0.00 32.76 7.40
CA ASP A 177 1.19 31.97 7.69
C ASP A 177 1.66 32.22 9.12
N LEU A 178 1.55 31.25 9.99
CA LEU A 178 1.91 31.34 11.40
C LEU A 178 3.44 31.32 11.64
N VAL A 179 4.21 30.85 10.67
CA VAL A 179 5.68 30.83 10.75
C VAL A 179 6.25 32.23 10.54
N THR A 180 5.74 32.96 9.57
CA THR A 180 6.21 34.31 9.23
C THR A 180 5.35 35.41 9.83
N MET A 181 4.15 35.09 10.34
CA MET A 181 3.11 36.02 10.80
C MET A 181 2.73 37.02 9.71
N LYS A 182 2.51 36.50 8.50
CA LYS A 182 2.06 37.23 7.35
C LYS A 182 0.76 36.67 6.83
N ALA A 183 -0.09 37.52 6.30
CA ALA A 183 -1.32 37.06 5.66
C ALA A 183 -1.20 37.21 4.13
N TYR A 184 -1.77 36.25 3.43
CA TYR A 184 -1.78 36.19 1.97
C TYR A 184 -3.21 36.13 1.47
N HIS A 185 -3.54 37.00 0.53
CA HIS A 185 -4.82 37.02 -0.17
C HIS A 185 -4.63 36.44 -1.56
N PHE A 186 -5.48 35.47 -1.96
CA PHE A 186 -5.46 34.83 -3.24
C PHE A 186 -6.39 35.55 -4.23
N ASP A 187 -5.97 35.69 -5.49
CA ASP A 187 -6.78 36.35 -6.53
C ASP A 187 -7.79 35.42 -7.19
N GLY A 188 -7.77 34.11 -6.87
CA GLY A 188 -8.69 33.10 -7.38
C GLY A 188 -8.55 32.83 -8.89
N LYS A 189 -7.47 33.25 -9.52
CA LYS A 189 -7.21 33.03 -10.95
C LYS A 189 -6.39 31.78 -11.20
N GLN A 190 -6.38 31.33 -12.47
CA GLN A 190 -5.61 30.14 -12.88
C GLN A 190 -4.14 30.18 -12.51
N GLU A 191 -3.50 31.35 -12.53
CA GLU A 191 -2.07 31.49 -12.23
C GLU A 191 -1.76 31.68 -10.75
N GLU A 192 -2.74 31.54 -9.85
CA GLU A 192 -2.60 31.75 -8.42
C GLU A 192 -1.60 32.87 -8.09
N ASN A 193 -2.04 34.10 -8.18
CA ASN A 193 -1.27 35.21 -7.65
C ASN A 193 -1.79 35.50 -6.25
N TYR A 194 -0.88 35.59 -5.30
CA TYR A 194 -1.22 36.02 -3.95
C TYR A 194 -0.49 37.31 -3.60
N THR A 195 -1.15 38.16 -2.83
CA THR A 195 -0.59 39.40 -2.31
C THR A 195 -0.48 39.33 -0.82
N GLU A 196 0.64 39.81 -0.30
CA GLU A 196 0.80 39.99 1.15
C GLU A 196 -0.13 41.11 1.63
N ILE A 197 -0.91 40.81 2.66
CA ILE A 197 -1.81 41.75 3.31
C ILE A 197 -1.53 41.78 4.82
N GLU A 198 -2.05 42.79 5.53
CA GLU A 198 -2.04 42.74 6.98
C GLU A 198 -2.98 41.65 7.51
N ILE A 199 -2.61 41.03 8.65
CA ILE A 199 -3.49 40.06 9.30
C ILE A 199 -4.78 40.79 9.68
N PRO A 200 -5.96 40.26 9.32
CA PRO A 200 -7.26 40.83 9.69
C PRO A 200 -7.36 41.05 11.19
N GLU A 201 -7.91 42.19 11.60
CA GLU A 201 -7.92 42.61 12.99
C GLU A 201 -8.61 41.59 13.93
N ASP A 202 -9.69 40.99 13.44
CA ASP A 202 -10.47 39.96 14.14
C ASP A 202 -9.75 38.60 14.24
N MET A 203 -8.65 38.40 13.49
CA MET A 203 -7.86 37.16 13.50
C MET A 203 -6.51 37.32 14.21
N LYS A 204 -6.10 38.53 14.61
CA LYS A 204 -4.78 38.76 15.21
C LYS A 204 -4.56 37.96 16.50
N ASP A 205 -5.51 37.98 17.44
CA ASP A 205 -5.38 37.24 18.69
C ASP A 205 -5.32 35.73 18.43
N LYS A 206 -6.15 35.22 17.53
CA LYS A 206 -6.15 33.83 17.14
C LYS A 206 -4.87 33.42 16.45
N ALA A 207 -4.30 34.25 15.57
CA ALA A 207 -3.03 33.99 14.93
C ALA A 207 -1.88 33.90 15.96
N VAL A 208 -1.87 34.77 16.97
CA VAL A 208 -0.89 34.69 18.07
C VAL A 208 -1.06 33.41 18.89
N GLU A 209 -2.29 33.05 19.24
CA GLU A 209 -2.59 31.80 19.96
C GLU A 209 -2.07 30.57 19.20
N TYR A 210 -2.44 30.42 17.93
CA TYR A 210 -2.03 29.26 17.13
C TYR A 210 -0.53 29.29 16.82
N ARG A 211 0.10 30.44 16.67
CA ARG A 211 1.56 30.55 16.58
C ARG A 211 2.24 30.00 17.84
N ASN A 212 1.75 30.32 19.03
CA ASN A 212 2.30 29.80 20.28
C ASN A 212 2.16 28.29 20.36
N ILE A 213 1.01 27.73 19.94
CA ILE A 213 0.81 26.28 19.84
C ILE A 213 1.82 25.66 18.86
N LEU A 214 2.06 26.28 17.71
CA LEU A 214 3.04 25.81 16.74
C LEU A 214 4.47 25.85 17.30
N ILE A 215 4.84 26.92 17.98
CA ILE A 215 6.17 27.07 18.61
C ILE A 215 6.36 26.03 19.71
N GLU A 216 5.37 25.82 20.58
CA GLU A 216 5.41 24.81 21.64
C GLU A 216 5.61 23.41 21.07
N ALA A 217 4.82 23.05 20.05
CA ALA A 217 4.95 21.76 19.38
C ALA A 217 6.29 21.57 18.65
N ALA A 218 6.86 22.64 18.09
CA ALA A 218 8.16 22.58 17.42
C ALA A 218 9.34 22.57 18.40
N ALA A 219 9.19 23.18 19.57
CA ALA A 219 10.22 23.28 20.59
C ALA A 219 10.60 21.90 21.17
N ASP A 220 9.71 20.92 21.15
CA ASP A 220 10.00 19.54 21.57
C ASP A 220 11.14 18.89 20.74
N PHE A 221 11.45 19.44 19.57
CA PHE A 221 12.46 18.91 18.65
C PHE A 221 13.76 19.73 18.58
N ASP A 222 13.83 20.87 19.29
CA ASP A 222 15.01 21.73 19.29
C ASP A 222 15.23 22.36 20.69
N GLU A 223 16.27 21.89 21.40
CA GLU A 223 16.57 22.32 22.77
C GLU A 223 16.83 23.84 22.88
N ASP A 224 17.49 24.43 21.89
CA ASP A 224 17.76 25.88 21.87
C ASP A 224 16.47 26.67 21.73
N LEU A 225 15.54 26.21 20.89
CA LEU A 225 14.21 26.80 20.72
C LEU A 225 13.37 26.67 22.00
N MET A 226 13.42 25.50 22.63
CA MET A 226 12.72 25.23 23.90
C MET A 226 13.19 26.19 24.99
N MET A 227 14.51 26.40 25.12
CA MET A 227 15.05 27.33 26.12
C MET A 227 14.58 28.76 25.86
N LYS A 228 14.66 29.26 24.63
CA LYS A 228 14.16 30.57 24.26
C LYS A 228 12.66 30.74 24.51
N TYR A 229 11.86 29.74 24.21
CA TYR A 229 10.42 29.75 24.46
C TYR A 229 10.10 29.89 25.96
N LEU A 230 10.82 29.11 26.80
CA LEU A 230 10.64 29.14 28.25
C LEU A 230 11.09 30.49 28.88
N ASP A 231 12.15 31.09 28.30
CA ASP A 231 12.66 32.39 28.74
C ASP A 231 11.83 33.57 28.19
N GLY A 232 10.84 33.30 27.32
CA GLY A 232 9.97 34.34 26.73
C GLY A 232 10.69 35.22 25.72
N GLU A 233 11.78 34.70 25.09
CA GLU A 233 12.50 35.40 24.04
C GLU A 233 11.75 35.35 22.71
N GLU A 234 12.00 36.32 21.84
CA GLU A 234 11.43 36.34 20.51
C GLU A 234 12.04 35.25 19.64
N ILE A 235 11.19 34.42 19.03
CA ILE A 235 11.63 33.30 18.15
C ILE A 235 11.62 33.74 16.72
N GLY A 236 12.79 33.65 16.09
CA GLY A 236 13.01 33.99 14.69
C GLY A 236 12.42 32.96 13.72
N VAL A 237 12.02 33.42 12.53
CA VAL A 237 11.43 32.57 11.47
C VAL A 237 12.36 31.42 11.09
N SER A 238 13.66 31.66 10.96
CA SER A 238 14.64 30.63 10.57
C SER A 238 14.78 29.53 11.65
N GLU A 239 14.73 29.91 12.92
CA GLU A 239 14.84 28.98 14.05
C GLU A 239 13.59 28.10 14.11
N LEU A 240 12.41 28.70 13.97
CA LEU A 240 11.13 27.98 13.96
C LEU A 240 11.06 27.01 12.77
N LYS A 241 11.44 27.44 11.56
CA LYS A 241 11.51 26.56 10.37
C LYS A 241 12.43 25.36 10.60
N LYS A 242 13.60 25.58 11.19
CA LYS A 242 14.55 24.51 11.51
C LYS A 242 14.00 23.50 12.49
N ALA A 243 13.31 23.95 13.55
CA ALA A 243 12.70 23.08 14.54
C ALA A 243 11.54 22.27 13.97
N ILE A 244 10.63 22.90 13.21
CA ILE A 244 9.56 22.22 12.47
C ILE A 244 10.15 21.13 11.56
N ARG A 245 11.18 21.46 10.76
CA ARG A 245 11.84 20.50 9.89
C ARG A 245 12.41 19.31 10.67
N LYS A 246 13.06 19.53 11.81
CA LYS A 246 13.59 18.44 12.64
C LYS A 246 12.49 17.47 13.09
N GLY A 247 11.34 17.98 13.52
CA GLY A 247 10.19 17.17 13.92
C GLY A 247 9.57 16.39 12.73
N VAL A 248 9.45 17.03 11.58
CA VAL A 248 8.96 16.41 10.36
C VAL A 248 9.89 15.29 9.88
N LEU A 249 11.21 15.52 9.86
CA LEU A 249 12.20 14.53 9.43
C LEU A 249 12.19 13.26 10.31
N LYS A 250 11.85 13.38 11.59
CA LYS A 250 11.67 12.24 12.49
C LYS A 250 10.35 11.50 12.31
N ALA A 251 9.43 12.03 11.49
CA ALA A 251 8.05 11.58 11.39
C ALA A 251 7.30 11.57 12.74
N GLU A 252 7.62 12.53 13.62
CA GLU A 252 7.03 12.71 14.95
C GLU A 252 6.20 14.00 15.06
N PHE A 253 6.31 14.90 14.09
CA PHE A 253 5.53 16.12 13.98
C PHE A 253 5.01 16.31 12.55
N PHE A 254 3.74 16.68 12.43
CA PHE A 254 3.05 16.78 11.14
C PHE A 254 2.35 18.14 11.02
N PRO A 255 2.96 19.11 10.32
CA PRO A 255 2.37 20.42 10.13
C PRO A 255 1.13 20.35 9.23
N VAL A 256 0.11 21.17 9.58
CA VAL A 256 -1.16 21.23 8.86
C VAL A 256 -1.31 22.58 8.14
N MET A 257 -1.51 22.52 6.84
CA MET A 257 -1.79 23.64 5.95
C MET A 257 -3.22 23.55 5.40
N CYS A 258 -3.69 24.59 4.72
CA CYS A 258 -5.03 24.61 4.14
C CYS A 258 -5.10 25.34 2.80
N GLY A 259 -6.08 24.93 1.98
CA GLY A 259 -6.30 25.54 0.68
C GLY A 259 -7.40 24.86 -0.12
N THR A 260 -7.45 25.15 -1.42
CA THR A 260 -8.32 24.46 -2.35
C THR A 260 -7.61 24.20 -3.67
N ALA A 261 -7.43 22.92 -3.98
CA ALA A 261 -6.82 22.52 -5.25
C ALA A 261 -7.69 22.91 -6.44
N LEU A 262 -9.02 22.73 -6.35
CA LEU A 262 -9.94 23.10 -7.43
C LEU A 262 -9.94 24.63 -7.66
N GLY A 263 -10.05 25.40 -6.60
CA GLY A 263 -9.96 26.86 -6.62
C GLY A 263 -8.54 27.40 -6.89
N ASN A 264 -7.54 26.51 -6.96
CA ASN A 264 -6.14 26.83 -7.17
C ASN A 264 -5.56 27.85 -6.17
N MET A 265 -5.89 27.69 -4.88
CA MET A 265 -5.44 28.56 -3.79
C MET A 265 -4.65 27.76 -2.74
N GLY A 266 -3.46 28.25 -2.36
CA GLY A 266 -2.58 27.63 -1.36
C GLY A 266 -1.59 26.62 -1.94
N ILE A 267 -1.62 26.28 -3.23
CA ILE A 267 -0.76 25.26 -3.83
C ILE A 267 0.70 25.71 -3.91
N LYS A 268 0.98 26.97 -4.22
CA LYS A 268 2.36 27.49 -4.24
C LYS A 268 2.98 27.51 -2.84
N LEU A 269 2.19 27.80 -1.81
CA LEU A 269 2.63 27.73 -0.42
C LEU A 269 2.90 26.30 0.01
N LEU A 270 2.09 25.33 -0.44
CA LEU A 270 2.35 23.90 -0.24
C LEU A 270 3.67 23.48 -0.91
N LEU A 271 3.94 23.92 -2.14
CA LEU A 271 5.21 23.64 -2.82
C LEU A 271 6.42 24.21 -2.05
N ASP A 272 6.29 25.41 -1.50
CA ASP A 272 7.32 26.02 -0.66
C ASP A 272 7.52 25.20 0.64
N ALA A 273 6.43 24.74 1.27
CA ALA A 273 6.50 23.88 2.46
C ALA A 273 7.16 22.53 2.18
N VAL A 274 6.91 21.94 1.02
CA VAL A 274 7.61 20.71 0.58
C VAL A 274 9.12 20.94 0.51
N VAL A 275 9.56 22.08 -0.03
CA VAL A 275 11.00 22.46 -0.07
C VAL A 275 11.56 22.63 1.33
N ASP A 276 10.83 23.36 2.20
CA ASP A 276 11.32 23.77 3.51
C ASP A 276 11.33 22.61 4.53
N TYR A 277 10.35 21.71 4.50
CA TYR A 277 10.11 20.77 5.58
C TYR A 277 10.26 19.30 5.20
N LEU A 278 9.96 18.87 3.97
CA LEU A 278 10.12 17.47 3.59
C LEU A 278 11.59 17.11 3.30
N PRO A 279 11.99 15.86 3.55
CA PRO A 279 13.37 15.45 3.41
C PRO A 279 13.88 15.46 1.96
N ALA A 280 15.16 15.73 1.83
CA ALA A 280 15.96 15.32 0.69
C ALA A 280 16.46 13.87 0.89
N PRO A 281 16.89 13.16 -0.15
CA PRO A 281 17.51 11.85 0.01
C PRO A 281 18.71 11.84 0.97
N THR A 282 19.39 12.97 1.14
CA THR A 282 20.53 13.14 2.07
C THR A 282 20.13 13.29 3.54
N ASP A 283 18.87 13.62 3.82
CA ASP A 283 18.38 13.73 5.19
C ASP A 283 17.97 12.36 5.76
N ILE A 284 17.89 11.34 4.90
CA ILE A 284 17.53 9.99 5.31
C ILE A 284 18.78 9.27 5.75
N GLU A 285 18.69 8.55 6.87
CA GLU A 285 19.77 7.70 7.36
C GLU A 285 20.17 6.65 6.31
N ALA A 286 21.37 6.10 6.45
CA ALA A 286 21.84 5.04 5.58
C ALA A 286 20.88 3.87 5.56
N ILE A 287 20.64 3.31 4.38
CA ILE A 287 19.71 2.20 4.21
C ILE A 287 20.35 0.91 4.66
N GLU A 288 19.66 0.20 5.53
CA GLU A 288 20.03 -1.12 5.98
C GLU A 288 19.78 -2.15 4.88
N CYS A 289 20.84 -2.87 4.55
CA CYS A 289 20.84 -4.00 3.64
C CYS A 289 21.50 -5.19 4.32
N THR A 290 21.33 -6.37 3.77
CA THR A 290 22.08 -7.56 4.17
C THR A 290 22.99 -8.01 3.02
N ASP A 291 24.22 -8.44 3.34
CA ASP A 291 25.06 -9.11 2.34
C ASP A 291 24.54 -10.54 2.07
N MET A 292 25.16 -11.22 1.10
CA MET A 292 24.80 -12.60 0.76
C MET A 292 25.08 -13.63 1.88
N LYS A 293 25.70 -13.19 2.99
CA LYS A 293 25.96 -14.01 4.18
C LYS A 293 25.05 -13.66 5.36
N GLY A 294 24.13 -12.68 5.18
CA GLY A 294 23.22 -12.20 6.21
C GLY A 294 23.79 -11.13 7.14
N ASN A 295 24.99 -10.58 6.87
CA ASN A 295 25.54 -9.50 7.68
C ASN A 295 24.92 -8.16 7.28
N LEU A 296 24.68 -7.29 8.27
CA LEU A 296 24.20 -5.93 8.05
C LEU A 296 25.22 -5.09 7.27
N VAL A 297 24.76 -4.42 6.22
CA VAL A 297 25.53 -3.50 5.39
C VAL A 297 24.74 -2.21 5.22
N LEU A 298 25.36 -1.08 5.51
CA LEU A 298 24.76 0.23 5.30
C LEU A 298 25.09 0.77 3.91
N ARG A 299 24.12 1.40 3.24
CA ARG A 299 24.27 2.14 1.98
C ARG A 299 23.87 3.59 2.20
N HIS A 300 24.79 4.50 1.93
CA HIS A 300 24.57 5.93 2.04
C HIS A 300 24.08 6.51 0.70
N PRO A 301 23.22 7.53 0.70
CA PRO A 301 22.75 8.18 -0.51
C PRO A 301 23.88 9.03 -1.15
N SER A 302 24.74 8.37 -1.91
CA SER A 302 25.91 8.98 -2.57
C SER A 302 26.14 8.32 -3.92
N ASP A 303 26.47 9.14 -4.94
CA ASP A 303 26.79 8.68 -6.30
C ASP A 303 28.09 7.85 -6.37
N SER A 304 29.00 8.00 -5.38
CA SER A 304 30.26 7.26 -5.27
C SER A 304 30.16 5.90 -4.58
N GLU A 305 29.05 5.62 -3.91
CA GLU A 305 28.77 4.33 -3.30
C GLU A 305 28.51 3.24 -4.36
N PRO A 306 28.62 1.95 -3.99
CA PRO A 306 28.19 0.86 -4.86
C PRO A 306 26.72 0.98 -5.22
N PHE A 307 26.38 0.73 -6.49
CA PHE A 307 24.99 0.81 -6.94
C PHE A 307 24.09 -0.11 -6.17
N THR A 308 22.98 0.45 -5.66
CA THR A 308 21.89 -0.29 -5.01
C THR A 308 20.56 0.39 -5.32
N ALA A 309 19.60 -0.36 -5.81
CA ALA A 309 18.27 0.12 -6.15
C ALA A 309 17.20 -0.92 -5.80
N LEU A 310 15.99 -0.47 -5.58
CA LEU A 310 14.81 -1.30 -5.35
C LEU A 310 13.86 -1.18 -6.53
N ALA A 311 13.51 -2.30 -7.14
CA ALA A 311 12.45 -2.38 -8.12
C ALA A 311 11.10 -2.37 -7.39
N PHE A 312 10.28 -1.33 -7.60
CA PHE A 312 9.05 -1.17 -6.83
C PHE A 312 7.77 -1.32 -7.65
N LYS A 313 7.87 -1.26 -8.97
CA LYS A 313 6.72 -1.42 -9.86
C LYS A 313 7.14 -2.01 -11.19
N ILE A 314 6.34 -2.95 -11.70
CA ILE A 314 6.43 -3.46 -13.06
C ILE A 314 5.21 -2.92 -13.82
N ALA A 315 5.41 -2.54 -15.07
CA ALA A 315 4.32 -2.18 -15.97
C ALA A 315 4.60 -2.72 -17.36
N THR A 316 3.54 -3.05 -18.08
CA THR A 316 3.62 -3.45 -19.49
C THR A 316 3.25 -2.26 -20.36
N ASP A 317 4.14 -1.91 -21.26
CA ASP A 317 3.98 -0.81 -22.19
C ASP A 317 3.83 -1.36 -23.61
N PRO A 318 2.85 -0.89 -24.40
CA PRO A 318 2.60 -1.44 -25.74
C PRO A 318 3.74 -1.19 -26.74
N PHE A 319 4.60 -0.19 -26.51
CA PHE A 319 5.67 0.20 -27.44
C PHE A 319 7.06 -0.31 -27.02
N VAL A 320 7.38 -0.27 -25.74
CA VAL A 320 8.70 -0.66 -25.24
C VAL A 320 8.69 -1.99 -24.50
N GLY A 321 7.51 -2.57 -24.29
CA GLY A 321 7.34 -3.82 -23.58
C GLY A 321 7.39 -3.65 -22.06
N ARG A 322 8.12 -4.52 -21.39
CA ARG A 322 8.21 -4.53 -19.93
C ARG A 322 9.06 -3.37 -19.41
N LEU A 323 8.47 -2.56 -18.55
CA LEU A 323 9.08 -1.47 -17.79
C LEU A 323 9.24 -1.90 -16.34
N THR A 324 10.43 -1.72 -15.79
CA THR A 324 10.71 -1.92 -14.36
C THR A 324 11.03 -0.57 -13.75
N PHE A 325 10.13 -0.05 -12.90
CA PHE A 325 10.37 1.17 -12.14
C PHE A 325 11.23 0.84 -10.93
N PHE A 326 12.25 1.66 -10.70
CA PHE A 326 13.17 1.48 -9.59
C PHE A 326 13.61 2.80 -9.00
N ARG A 327 13.92 2.78 -7.71
CA ARG A 327 14.58 3.88 -7.01
C ARG A 327 16.03 3.52 -6.75
N VAL A 328 16.94 4.43 -7.12
CA VAL A 328 18.35 4.32 -6.78
C VAL A 328 18.58 4.87 -5.37
N TYR A 329 19.11 4.06 -4.48
CA TYR A 329 19.44 4.45 -3.12
C TYR A 329 20.91 4.84 -2.97
N SER A 330 21.80 4.19 -3.71
CA SER A 330 23.23 4.50 -3.73
C SER A 330 23.84 4.23 -5.09
N GLY A 331 24.92 4.92 -5.40
CA GLY A 331 25.68 4.71 -6.62
C GLY A 331 25.05 5.32 -7.87
N THR A 332 25.58 4.93 -9.01
CA THR A 332 25.16 5.39 -10.34
C THR A 332 24.95 4.18 -11.25
N LEU A 333 23.90 4.21 -12.07
CA LEU A 333 23.59 3.19 -13.06
C LEU A 333 23.65 3.77 -14.46
N LYS A 334 24.35 3.10 -15.36
CA LYS A 334 24.48 3.50 -16.78
C LYS A 334 23.60 2.63 -17.69
N SER A 335 22.99 3.24 -18.68
CA SER A 335 22.30 2.53 -19.75
C SER A 335 23.27 1.55 -20.46
N GLY A 336 22.78 0.36 -20.81
CA GLY A 336 23.56 -0.70 -21.41
C GLY A 336 24.45 -1.51 -20.46
N SER A 337 24.53 -1.16 -19.16
CA SER A 337 25.32 -1.86 -18.16
C SER A 337 24.63 -3.13 -17.63
N TYR A 338 25.32 -3.87 -16.79
CA TYR A 338 24.81 -5.05 -16.11
C TYR A 338 24.60 -4.76 -14.63
N VAL A 339 23.57 -5.36 -14.05
CA VAL A 339 23.28 -5.36 -12.61
C VAL A 339 23.06 -6.78 -12.12
N LEU A 340 23.26 -7.01 -10.85
CA LEU A 340 22.85 -8.23 -10.17
C LEU A 340 21.46 -7.98 -9.53
N ASN A 341 20.47 -8.78 -9.90
CA ASN A 341 19.29 -8.97 -9.10
C ASN A 341 19.67 -9.92 -7.96
N SER A 342 19.97 -9.37 -6.80
CA SER A 342 20.48 -10.13 -5.67
C SER A 342 19.41 -10.95 -4.97
N THR A 343 18.15 -10.56 -5.05
CA THR A 343 17.02 -11.32 -4.51
C THR A 343 16.88 -12.68 -5.20
N LYS A 344 17.08 -12.71 -6.52
CA LYS A 344 17.01 -13.95 -7.33
C LYS A 344 18.37 -14.52 -7.71
N ASN A 345 19.44 -13.82 -7.36
CA ASN A 345 20.82 -14.16 -7.73
C ASN A 345 21.01 -14.34 -9.26
N VAL A 346 20.45 -13.42 -10.04
CA VAL A 346 20.51 -13.43 -11.50
C VAL A 346 21.11 -12.14 -12.00
N LYS A 347 22.08 -12.24 -12.94
CA LYS A 347 22.65 -11.09 -13.63
C LYS A 347 21.76 -10.68 -14.79
N GLU A 348 21.40 -9.39 -14.85
CA GLU A 348 20.55 -8.82 -15.89
C GLU A 348 21.20 -7.63 -16.56
N ARG A 349 20.81 -7.40 -17.79
CA ARG A 349 21.30 -6.25 -18.57
C ARG A 349 20.25 -5.14 -18.59
N ILE A 350 20.65 -3.93 -18.21
CA ILE A 350 19.87 -2.73 -18.42
C ILE A 350 19.92 -2.37 -19.91
N GLY A 351 18.81 -2.38 -20.59
CA GLY A 351 18.74 -1.94 -21.98
C GLY A 351 18.81 -0.43 -22.08
N ARG A 352 17.74 0.25 -21.69
CA ARG A 352 17.61 1.71 -21.63
C ARG A 352 17.11 2.12 -20.26
N ILE A 353 17.46 3.35 -19.86
CA ILE A 353 16.93 4.00 -18.66
C ILE A 353 16.06 5.16 -19.10
N LEU A 354 14.86 5.24 -18.52
CA LEU A 354 13.85 6.23 -18.86
C LEU A 354 13.50 7.06 -17.63
N LEU A 355 13.45 8.38 -17.78
CA LEU A 355 12.71 9.24 -16.88
C LEU A 355 11.24 9.27 -17.33
N MET A 356 10.35 9.15 -16.37
CA MET A 356 8.92 9.15 -16.64
C MET A 356 8.32 10.49 -16.30
N HIS A 357 7.46 10.98 -17.20
CA HIS A 357 6.67 12.19 -17.03
C HIS A 357 5.22 11.85 -17.34
N ALA A 358 4.55 11.17 -16.39
CA ALA A 358 3.27 10.52 -16.61
C ALA A 358 3.37 9.51 -17.78
N ASN A 359 2.77 9.81 -18.95
CA ASN A 359 2.82 8.96 -20.15
C ASN A 359 3.98 9.30 -21.10
N HIS A 360 4.74 10.38 -20.88
CA HIS A 360 5.91 10.75 -21.68
C HIS A 360 7.18 10.13 -21.12
N ARG A 361 8.10 9.73 -22.00
CA ARG A 361 9.35 9.06 -21.66
C ARG A 361 10.52 9.83 -22.22
N GLU A 362 11.52 10.04 -21.39
CA GLU A 362 12.79 10.63 -21.79
C GLU A 362 13.91 9.61 -21.54
N GLU A 363 14.65 9.27 -22.57
CA GLU A 363 15.78 8.36 -22.45
C GLU A 363 17.00 9.09 -21.89
N ILE A 364 17.56 8.54 -20.81
CA ILE A 364 18.74 9.10 -20.15
C ILE A 364 19.92 8.11 -20.18
N PRO A 365 21.18 8.61 -20.31
CA PRO A 365 22.36 7.76 -20.36
C PRO A 365 22.72 7.14 -19.01
N GLU A 366 22.41 7.83 -17.93
CA GLU A 366 22.72 7.39 -16.55
C GLU A 366 21.73 7.98 -15.54
N ILE A 367 21.54 7.27 -14.42
CA ILE A 367 20.70 7.67 -13.29
C ILE A 367 21.50 7.56 -11.99
N TYR A 368 21.23 8.45 -11.06
CA TYR A 368 22.05 8.69 -9.86
C TYR A 368 21.32 8.32 -8.57
N ALA A 369 22.06 8.25 -7.46
CA ALA A 369 21.48 8.06 -6.13
C ALA A 369 20.34 9.06 -5.86
N GLY A 370 19.27 8.62 -5.16
CA GLY A 370 18.09 9.43 -4.84
C GLY A 370 17.12 9.64 -6.00
N GLU A 371 17.38 9.15 -7.20
CA GLU A 371 16.50 9.31 -8.35
C GLU A 371 15.58 8.11 -8.56
N ILE A 372 14.44 8.37 -9.19
CA ILE A 372 13.46 7.36 -9.59
C ILE A 372 13.43 7.32 -11.11
N GLY A 373 13.53 6.13 -11.68
CA GLY A 373 13.49 5.90 -13.11
C GLY A 373 12.86 4.57 -13.48
N ALA A 374 12.78 4.30 -14.78
CA ALA A 374 12.32 3.01 -15.30
C ALA A 374 13.40 2.39 -16.19
N ALA A 375 13.59 1.09 -16.11
CA ALA A 375 14.49 0.33 -16.96
C ALA A 375 13.72 -0.54 -17.95
N VAL A 376 14.24 -0.60 -19.17
CA VAL A 376 13.82 -1.54 -20.20
C VAL A 376 14.85 -2.66 -20.32
N GLY A 377 14.39 -3.91 -20.46
CA GLY A 377 15.27 -5.04 -20.75
C GLY A 377 15.48 -6.01 -19.57
N LEU A 378 14.99 -5.68 -18.38
CA LEU A 378 14.98 -6.59 -17.24
C LEU A 378 13.90 -7.66 -17.44
N LYS A 379 14.29 -8.95 -17.47
CA LYS A 379 13.38 -10.06 -17.76
C LYS A 379 12.91 -10.80 -16.52
N ASN A 380 13.81 -10.95 -15.54
CA ASN A 380 13.56 -11.74 -14.34
C ASN A 380 13.19 -10.89 -13.11
N THR A 381 13.47 -9.59 -13.17
CA THR A 381 13.20 -8.68 -12.05
C THR A 381 11.70 -8.51 -11.83
N THR A 382 11.25 -8.66 -10.61
CA THR A 382 9.86 -8.43 -10.16
C THR A 382 9.79 -7.36 -9.10
N THR A 383 8.58 -6.97 -8.71
CA THR A 383 8.36 -6.00 -7.63
C THR A 383 9.02 -6.48 -6.33
N ALA A 384 9.65 -5.57 -5.59
CA ALA A 384 10.46 -5.77 -4.38
C ALA A 384 11.84 -6.41 -4.58
N ASP A 385 12.27 -6.70 -5.81
CA ASP A 385 13.63 -7.19 -6.05
C ASP A 385 14.68 -6.08 -5.86
N THR A 386 15.82 -6.46 -5.31
CA THR A 386 16.99 -5.59 -5.17
C THR A 386 17.90 -5.72 -6.37
N LEU A 387 18.24 -4.59 -6.97
CA LEU A 387 19.24 -4.48 -8.03
C LEU A 387 20.52 -3.83 -7.47
N CYS A 388 21.65 -4.47 -7.65
CA CYS A 388 22.91 -3.96 -7.05
C CYS A 388 24.14 -4.22 -7.91
N ASP A 389 25.28 -3.68 -7.46
CA ASP A 389 26.60 -3.95 -8.04
C ASP A 389 26.98 -5.43 -7.79
N GLU A 390 27.38 -6.12 -8.85
CA GLU A 390 27.77 -7.53 -8.81
C GLU A 390 28.97 -7.79 -7.85
N LYS A 391 29.87 -6.79 -7.69
CA LYS A 391 31.08 -6.93 -6.88
C LYS A 391 30.83 -6.74 -5.38
N LYS A 392 29.75 -6.03 -5.02
CA LYS A 392 29.35 -5.75 -3.64
C LYS A 392 27.86 -6.03 -3.45
N PRO A 393 27.43 -7.29 -3.61
CA PRO A 393 26.03 -7.64 -3.58
C PRO A 393 25.41 -7.41 -2.20
N VAL A 394 24.21 -6.84 -2.20
CA VAL A 394 23.39 -6.64 -1.00
C VAL A 394 21.94 -6.91 -1.33
N ILE A 395 21.15 -7.26 -0.32
CA ILE A 395 19.70 -7.43 -0.39
C ILE A 395 19.06 -6.40 0.52
N MET A 396 18.15 -5.61 0.01
CA MET A 396 17.33 -4.69 0.79
C MET A 396 16.16 -5.44 1.44
N LYS A 397 15.68 -4.93 2.57
CA LYS A 397 14.46 -5.46 3.18
C LYS A 397 13.33 -5.42 2.16
N GLY A 398 12.71 -6.57 1.90
CA GLY A 398 11.61 -6.72 0.95
C GLY A 398 10.34 -5.96 1.36
N MET A 399 9.31 -6.08 0.53
CA MET A 399 7.95 -5.62 0.83
C MET A 399 7.09 -6.84 1.12
N GLU A 400 6.22 -6.74 2.11
CA GLU A 400 5.20 -7.74 2.40
C GLU A 400 3.94 -7.36 1.64
N PHE A 401 3.37 -8.31 0.92
CA PHE A 401 2.16 -8.10 0.13
C PHE A 401 0.97 -8.81 0.79
N PRO A 402 -0.18 -8.14 0.92
CA PRO A 402 -1.37 -8.78 1.46
C PRO A 402 -1.85 -9.90 0.55
N GLU A 403 -2.40 -10.94 1.15
CA GLU A 403 -3.01 -12.05 0.42
C GLU A 403 -4.35 -11.62 -0.17
N PRO A 404 -4.68 -12.09 -1.40
CA PRO A 404 -5.98 -11.81 -2.02
C PRO A 404 -7.13 -12.35 -1.15
N VAL A 405 -8.26 -11.65 -1.18
CA VAL A 405 -9.41 -11.98 -0.32
C VAL A 405 -10.63 -12.50 -1.10
N ILE A 406 -10.73 -12.19 -2.39
CA ILE A 406 -11.78 -12.74 -3.26
C ILE A 406 -11.21 -13.51 -4.43
N THR A 407 -11.97 -14.48 -4.92
CA THR A 407 -11.62 -15.31 -6.08
C THR A 407 -12.82 -15.42 -7.02
N GLN A 408 -12.58 -15.30 -8.32
CA GLN A 408 -13.59 -15.49 -9.36
C GLN A 408 -13.10 -16.49 -10.40
N ALA A 409 -14.00 -17.29 -10.93
CA ALA A 409 -13.71 -18.12 -12.09
C ALA A 409 -13.74 -17.27 -13.37
N VAL A 410 -12.78 -17.49 -14.25
CA VAL A 410 -12.70 -16.79 -15.55
C VAL A 410 -12.62 -17.84 -16.66
N GLU A 411 -13.53 -17.73 -17.60
CA GLU A 411 -13.59 -18.65 -18.73
C GLU A 411 -13.47 -17.87 -20.07
N PRO A 412 -12.58 -18.25 -20.97
CA PRO A 412 -12.47 -17.60 -22.26
C PRO A 412 -13.71 -17.88 -23.11
N LYS A 413 -14.20 -16.91 -23.86
CA LYS A 413 -15.37 -17.11 -24.73
C LYS A 413 -15.07 -18.04 -25.92
N THR A 414 -13.84 -18.10 -26.36
CA THR A 414 -13.43 -18.95 -27.48
C THR A 414 -12.15 -19.74 -27.14
N LYS A 415 -11.93 -20.88 -27.84
CA LYS A 415 -10.68 -21.65 -27.69
C LYS A 415 -9.43 -20.85 -28.07
N ALA A 416 -9.55 -19.93 -29.04
CA ALA A 416 -8.46 -19.07 -29.46
C ALA A 416 -8.07 -18.04 -28.37
N ASP A 417 -9.01 -17.70 -27.52
CA ASP A 417 -8.78 -16.76 -26.41
C ASP A 417 -8.12 -17.45 -25.20
N GLN A 418 -8.14 -18.77 -25.11
CA GLN A 418 -7.60 -19.51 -23.97
C GLN A 418 -6.08 -19.30 -23.80
N GLU A 419 -5.30 -19.42 -24.88
CA GLU A 419 -3.86 -19.17 -24.82
C GLU A 419 -3.55 -17.71 -24.56
N LYS A 420 -4.27 -16.80 -25.20
CA LYS A 420 -4.13 -15.36 -25.01
C LYS A 420 -4.48 -14.95 -23.58
N MET A 421 -5.54 -15.55 -23.01
CA MET A 421 -5.96 -15.31 -21.63
C MET A 421 -4.86 -15.69 -20.64
N GLY A 422 -4.24 -16.87 -20.81
CA GLY A 422 -3.11 -17.28 -19.97
C GLY A 422 -1.95 -16.30 -20.01
N ILE A 423 -1.56 -15.84 -21.21
CA ILE A 423 -0.49 -14.85 -21.38
C ILE A 423 -0.87 -13.49 -20.77
N ALA A 424 -2.11 -13.04 -20.97
CA ALA A 424 -2.60 -11.78 -20.42
C ALA A 424 -2.61 -11.81 -18.89
N LEU A 425 -3.19 -12.85 -18.29
CA LEU A 425 -3.24 -13.02 -16.85
C LEU A 425 -1.86 -13.12 -16.20
N GLN A 426 -0.92 -13.84 -16.86
CA GLN A 426 0.45 -13.91 -16.38
C GLN A 426 1.13 -12.54 -16.36
N LYS A 427 0.98 -11.74 -17.40
CA LYS A 427 1.55 -10.39 -17.45
C LYS A 427 0.93 -9.48 -16.38
N LEU A 428 -0.39 -9.55 -16.17
CA LEU A 428 -1.07 -8.80 -15.14
C LEU A 428 -0.62 -9.22 -13.74
N ALA A 429 -0.38 -10.52 -13.50
CA ALA A 429 0.18 -11.02 -12.25
C ALA A 429 1.65 -10.61 -12.01
N GLU A 430 2.42 -10.38 -13.08
CA GLU A 430 3.76 -9.81 -12.95
C GLU A 430 3.75 -8.33 -12.55
N GLU A 431 2.71 -7.59 -12.92
CA GLU A 431 2.53 -6.17 -12.57
C GLU A 431 2.02 -5.98 -11.15
N ASP A 432 1.09 -6.84 -10.72
CA ASP A 432 0.42 -6.75 -9.42
C ASP A 432 0.64 -8.01 -8.58
N PRO A 433 1.49 -7.96 -7.55
CA PRO A 433 1.77 -9.10 -6.68
C PRO A 433 0.58 -9.53 -5.80
N THR A 434 -0.49 -8.72 -5.69
CA THR A 434 -1.74 -9.09 -4.98
C THR A 434 -2.76 -9.76 -5.90
N PHE A 435 -2.50 -9.76 -7.21
CA PHE A 435 -3.29 -10.51 -8.17
C PHE A 435 -2.69 -11.89 -8.39
N ARG A 436 -3.48 -12.92 -8.25
CA ARG A 436 -3.07 -14.31 -8.48
C ARG A 436 -3.99 -14.98 -9.48
N MET A 437 -3.42 -15.87 -10.27
CA MET A 437 -4.17 -16.78 -11.13
C MET A 437 -3.83 -18.23 -10.79
N HIS A 438 -4.81 -19.07 -10.84
CA HIS A 438 -4.65 -20.53 -10.69
C HIS A 438 -5.50 -21.26 -11.73
N THR A 439 -4.91 -22.21 -12.43
CA THR A 439 -5.65 -23.10 -13.32
C THR A 439 -5.67 -24.48 -12.69
N ASP A 440 -6.84 -24.97 -12.39
CA ASP A 440 -7.05 -26.30 -11.83
C ASP A 440 -6.66 -27.35 -12.90
N PRO A 441 -5.68 -28.21 -12.62
CA PRO A 441 -5.21 -29.19 -13.59
C PRO A 441 -6.22 -30.30 -13.88
N GLU A 442 -7.19 -30.56 -12.98
CA GLU A 442 -8.20 -31.58 -13.16
C GLU A 442 -9.41 -31.07 -13.95
N THR A 443 -9.88 -29.87 -13.63
CA THR A 443 -11.06 -29.27 -14.27
C THR A 443 -10.74 -28.36 -15.45
N GLY A 444 -9.48 -27.89 -15.55
CA GLY A 444 -9.05 -26.89 -16.52
C GLY A 444 -9.61 -25.48 -16.27
N GLN A 445 -10.37 -25.29 -15.17
CA GLN A 445 -10.94 -24.00 -14.81
C GLN A 445 -9.84 -23.05 -14.34
N THR A 446 -9.84 -21.84 -14.87
CA THR A 446 -8.95 -20.78 -14.42
C THR A 446 -9.69 -19.88 -13.42
N THR A 447 -9.06 -19.62 -12.28
CA THR A 447 -9.53 -18.69 -11.27
C THR A 447 -8.57 -17.51 -11.16
N ILE A 448 -9.12 -16.34 -10.86
CA ILE A 448 -8.37 -15.12 -10.55
C ILE A 448 -8.71 -14.67 -9.13
N SER A 449 -7.72 -14.24 -8.39
CA SER A 449 -7.86 -13.79 -7.01
C SER A 449 -7.30 -12.38 -6.85
N GLY A 450 -7.96 -11.54 -6.06
CA GLY A 450 -7.58 -10.15 -5.85
C GLY A 450 -8.11 -9.57 -4.54
N MET A 451 -7.87 -8.28 -4.34
CA MET A 451 -8.17 -7.57 -3.09
C MET A 451 -9.63 -7.15 -2.95
N GLY A 452 -10.38 -7.07 -4.05
CA GLY A 452 -11.79 -6.69 -4.05
C GLY A 452 -12.45 -6.88 -5.41
N GLU A 453 -13.77 -6.68 -5.46
CA GLU A 453 -14.56 -6.80 -6.70
C GLU A 453 -14.06 -5.82 -7.76
N LEU A 454 -13.83 -4.55 -7.38
CA LEU A 454 -13.35 -3.52 -8.30
C LEU A 454 -11.97 -3.88 -8.86
N HIS A 455 -11.06 -4.44 -8.03
CA HIS A 455 -9.75 -4.89 -8.50
C HIS A 455 -9.89 -5.94 -9.60
N LEU A 456 -10.70 -6.99 -9.38
CA LEU A 456 -10.90 -8.05 -10.38
C LEU A 456 -11.63 -7.55 -11.63
N ASP A 457 -12.61 -6.67 -11.50
CA ASP A 457 -13.30 -6.03 -12.63
C ASP A 457 -12.31 -5.26 -13.53
N ILE A 458 -11.39 -4.52 -12.93
CA ILE A 458 -10.36 -3.78 -13.67
C ILE A 458 -9.41 -4.74 -14.38
N ILE A 459 -8.98 -5.82 -13.74
CA ILE A 459 -8.14 -6.84 -14.37
C ILE A 459 -8.82 -7.47 -15.58
N VAL A 460 -10.10 -7.81 -15.46
CA VAL A 460 -10.89 -8.40 -16.57
C VAL A 460 -11.07 -7.39 -17.70
N ASP A 461 -11.34 -6.14 -17.39
CA ASP A 461 -11.47 -5.09 -18.41
C ASP A 461 -10.14 -4.77 -19.09
N ARG A 462 -9.01 -4.81 -18.35
CA ARG A 462 -7.66 -4.72 -18.93
C ARG A 462 -7.36 -5.88 -19.89
N MET A 463 -7.76 -7.12 -19.55
CA MET A 463 -7.62 -8.24 -20.48
C MET A 463 -8.33 -7.94 -21.80
N ARG A 464 -9.54 -7.37 -21.75
CA ARG A 464 -10.30 -7.03 -22.95
C ARG A 464 -9.64 -5.90 -23.75
N ARG A 465 -9.27 -4.80 -23.11
CA ARG A 465 -8.74 -3.59 -23.78
C ARG A 465 -7.31 -3.73 -24.26
N GLU A 466 -6.42 -4.25 -23.41
CA GLU A 466 -4.98 -4.29 -23.69
C GLU A 466 -4.57 -5.54 -24.45
N PHE A 467 -5.26 -6.68 -24.23
CA PHE A 467 -4.89 -7.97 -24.79
C PHE A 467 -5.88 -8.52 -25.81
N ASN A 468 -7.02 -7.83 -26.02
CA ASN A 468 -8.13 -8.28 -26.91
C ASN A 468 -8.59 -9.71 -26.54
N VAL A 469 -8.78 -9.99 -25.25
CA VAL A 469 -9.27 -11.26 -24.73
C VAL A 469 -10.64 -11.06 -24.11
N GLU A 470 -11.64 -11.73 -24.63
CA GLU A 470 -12.98 -11.74 -24.05
C GLU A 470 -13.14 -12.96 -23.13
N ALA A 471 -13.54 -12.71 -21.90
CA ALA A 471 -13.78 -13.75 -20.89
C ALA A 471 -15.16 -13.57 -20.24
N THR A 472 -15.72 -14.68 -19.79
CA THR A 472 -16.90 -14.71 -18.91
C THR A 472 -16.41 -14.88 -17.49
N VAL A 473 -16.91 -14.05 -16.58
CA VAL A 473 -16.55 -14.08 -15.15
C VAL A 473 -17.66 -14.78 -14.39
N GLY A 474 -17.29 -15.75 -13.56
CA GLY A 474 -18.19 -16.45 -12.66
C GLY A 474 -18.52 -15.64 -11.41
N ALA A 475 -19.39 -16.19 -10.55
CA ALA A 475 -19.72 -15.57 -9.27
C ALA A 475 -18.48 -15.45 -8.38
N PRO A 476 -18.33 -14.36 -7.61
CA PRO A 476 -17.25 -14.21 -6.65
C PRO A 476 -17.26 -15.34 -5.61
N MET A 477 -16.09 -15.82 -5.26
CA MET A 477 -15.88 -16.79 -4.18
C MET A 477 -14.99 -16.17 -3.11
N VAL A 478 -15.32 -16.43 -1.84
CA VAL A 478 -14.53 -15.95 -0.72
C VAL A 478 -13.29 -16.82 -0.54
N ALA A 479 -12.15 -16.21 -0.32
CA ALA A 479 -10.92 -16.92 0.06
C ALA A 479 -10.96 -17.27 1.54
N TYR A 480 -11.63 -18.37 1.86
CA TYR A 480 -11.63 -18.94 3.20
C TYR A 480 -10.22 -19.41 3.60
N ARG A 481 -9.98 -19.53 4.89
CA ARG A 481 -8.76 -20.11 5.46
C ARG A 481 -9.14 -21.24 6.42
N GLU A 482 -8.16 -22.07 6.74
CA GLU A 482 -8.31 -23.07 7.77
C GLU A 482 -7.32 -22.79 8.90
N THR A 483 -7.68 -23.13 10.13
CA THR A 483 -6.77 -23.13 11.26
C THR A 483 -7.14 -24.23 12.23
N ILE A 484 -6.33 -24.44 13.25
CA ILE A 484 -6.59 -25.39 14.32
C ILE A 484 -6.89 -24.66 15.63
N THR A 485 -7.76 -25.20 16.45
CA THR A 485 -8.15 -24.60 17.73
C THR A 485 -7.63 -25.37 18.94
N GLN A 486 -7.07 -26.56 18.75
CA GLN A 486 -6.57 -27.41 19.83
C GLN A 486 -5.19 -27.98 19.47
N THR A 487 -4.30 -28.05 20.45
CA THR A 487 -3.01 -28.73 20.33
C THR A 487 -3.20 -30.25 20.19
N GLY A 488 -2.44 -30.85 19.26
CA GLY A 488 -2.46 -32.30 19.05
C GLY A 488 -1.10 -32.82 18.60
N GLU A 489 -0.77 -34.03 19.02
CA GLU A 489 0.41 -34.78 18.55
C GLU A 489 0.02 -35.77 17.47
N CYS A 490 0.56 -35.61 16.29
CA CYS A 490 0.18 -36.34 15.10
C CYS A 490 1.33 -37.17 14.54
N GLU A 491 1.05 -38.42 14.23
CA GLU A 491 1.97 -39.34 13.59
C GLU A 491 1.79 -39.27 12.07
N GLY A 492 2.87 -39.11 11.35
CA GLY A 492 2.89 -39.28 9.90
C GLY A 492 3.84 -40.40 9.51
N LYS A 493 3.30 -41.49 8.95
CA LYS A 493 4.09 -42.66 8.60
C LYS A 493 3.83 -43.10 7.16
N HIS A 494 4.87 -43.05 6.35
CA HIS A 494 4.82 -43.52 4.97
C HIS A 494 5.79 -44.69 4.79
N ILE A 495 5.24 -45.90 4.59
CA ILE A 495 6.00 -47.11 4.31
C ILE A 495 5.41 -47.75 3.06
N LYS A 496 6.24 -47.92 2.03
CA LYS A 496 5.87 -48.60 0.79
C LYS A 496 6.99 -49.53 0.38
N GLN A 497 6.68 -50.81 0.29
CA GLN A 497 7.60 -51.83 -0.26
C GLN A 497 7.03 -52.34 -1.59
N SER A 498 7.74 -52.15 -2.69
CA SER A 498 7.39 -52.66 -4.00
C SER A 498 8.65 -53.16 -4.66
N GLY A 499 8.91 -54.48 -4.60
CA GLY A 499 9.86 -55.24 -5.39
C GLY A 499 11.20 -54.61 -5.80
N GLY A 500 11.83 -53.78 -4.93
CA GLY A 500 13.06 -53.01 -5.14
C GLY A 500 13.36 -52.13 -3.93
N ARG A 501 13.95 -50.94 -4.13
CA ARG A 501 14.19 -49.95 -3.07
C ARG A 501 12.84 -49.46 -2.51
N GLY A 502 12.60 -49.66 -1.21
CA GLY A 502 11.40 -49.22 -0.53
C GLY A 502 11.33 -47.70 -0.31
N GLN A 503 10.22 -47.23 0.27
CA GLN A 503 10.08 -45.87 0.73
C GLN A 503 9.77 -45.89 2.23
N TYR A 504 10.51 -45.12 3.00
CA TYR A 504 10.32 -45.01 4.43
C TYR A 504 10.45 -43.57 4.90
N GLY A 505 9.40 -43.04 5.52
CA GLY A 505 9.38 -41.76 6.21
C GLY A 505 8.47 -41.83 7.43
N HIS A 506 8.92 -41.42 8.59
CA HIS A 506 8.15 -41.45 9.82
C HIS A 506 8.50 -40.25 10.68
N VAL A 507 7.48 -39.48 11.06
CA VAL A 507 7.58 -38.25 11.85
C VAL A 507 6.48 -38.16 12.89
N TRP A 508 6.82 -37.59 14.03
CA TRP A 508 5.87 -37.12 15.03
C TRP A 508 5.93 -35.61 15.14
N ILE A 509 4.80 -34.96 14.93
CA ILE A 509 4.69 -33.51 14.90
C ILE A 509 3.60 -33.08 15.87
N ARG A 510 3.93 -32.14 16.74
CA ARG A 510 2.95 -31.44 17.57
C ARG A 510 2.50 -30.20 16.84
N PHE A 511 1.20 -30.11 16.58
CA PHE A 511 0.57 -28.93 16.03
C PHE A 511 -0.12 -28.15 17.15
N GLU A 512 0.11 -26.84 17.16
CA GLU A 512 -0.42 -25.91 18.15
C GLU A 512 -1.01 -24.70 17.46
N PRO A 513 -2.13 -24.12 17.94
CA PRO A 513 -2.61 -22.82 17.47
C PRO A 513 -1.55 -21.74 17.68
N ASN A 514 -1.35 -20.87 16.69
CA ASN A 514 -0.37 -19.78 16.70
C ASN A 514 -0.99 -18.46 16.24
N PRO A 515 -2.02 -17.93 16.95
CA PRO A 515 -2.81 -16.79 16.49
C PRO A 515 -1.96 -15.59 16.13
N GLU A 516 -2.26 -14.98 14.98
CA GLU A 516 -1.63 -13.73 14.47
C GLU A 516 -0.11 -13.82 14.20
N LYS A 517 0.49 -15.01 14.34
CA LYS A 517 1.93 -15.22 14.09
C LYS A 517 2.23 -16.03 12.84
N GLY A 518 1.18 -16.46 12.14
CA GLY A 518 1.32 -17.25 10.93
C GLY A 518 1.88 -18.66 11.18
N TYR A 519 2.59 -19.18 10.19
CA TYR A 519 3.23 -20.48 10.26
C TYR A 519 4.58 -20.41 10.97
N GLU A 520 4.81 -21.29 11.94
CA GLU A 520 6.09 -21.44 12.65
C GLU A 520 6.49 -22.92 12.67
N PHE A 521 7.71 -23.22 12.23
CA PHE A 521 8.29 -24.55 12.33
C PHE A 521 9.39 -24.60 13.40
N VAL A 522 9.32 -25.58 14.28
CA VAL A 522 10.30 -25.78 15.34
C VAL A 522 10.90 -27.20 15.25
N ASP A 523 12.22 -27.26 15.13
CA ASP A 523 12.97 -28.51 15.23
C ASP A 523 13.33 -28.81 16.69
N ASN A 524 12.76 -29.89 17.21
CA ASN A 524 13.00 -30.35 18.59
C ASN A 524 13.49 -31.81 18.60
N ILE A 525 14.15 -32.25 17.50
CA ILE A 525 14.70 -33.61 17.40
C ILE A 525 15.88 -33.79 18.34
N VAL A 526 15.83 -34.84 19.14
CA VAL A 526 16.90 -35.25 20.03
C VAL A 526 17.45 -36.62 19.58
N GLY A 527 18.78 -36.80 19.66
CA GLY A 527 19.43 -38.08 19.39
C GLY A 527 19.50 -38.49 17.90
N GLY A 528 19.15 -37.60 16.96
CA GLY A 528 19.29 -37.86 15.51
C GLY A 528 18.32 -38.89 14.95
N VAL A 529 17.18 -39.10 15.60
CA VAL A 529 16.11 -40.04 15.15
C VAL A 529 15.56 -39.70 13.77
N VAL A 530 15.65 -38.42 13.37
CA VAL A 530 15.46 -37.94 12.01
C VAL A 530 16.74 -37.24 11.55
N PRO A 531 17.38 -37.67 10.45
CA PRO A 531 18.58 -37.02 9.92
C PRO A 531 18.35 -35.56 9.54
N ARG A 532 19.34 -34.69 9.82
CA ARG A 532 19.23 -33.23 9.61
C ARG A 532 18.85 -32.83 8.19
N GLU A 533 19.29 -33.60 7.20
CA GLU A 533 19.02 -33.38 5.77
C GLU A 533 17.51 -33.43 5.44
N TYR A 534 16.71 -34.18 6.22
CA TYR A 534 15.26 -34.31 6.01
C TYR A 534 14.44 -33.26 6.76
N ILE A 535 14.99 -32.55 7.73
CA ILE A 535 14.25 -31.58 8.55
C ILE A 535 13.68 -30.45 7.68
N SER A 536 14.51 -29.90 6.79
CA SER A 536 14.07 -28.84 5.86
C SER A 536 13.04 -29.34 4.83
N VAL A 537 13.10 -30.64 4.49
CA VAL A 537 12.15 -31.27 3.57
C VAL A 537 10.80 -31.51 4.25
N ILE A 538 10.80 -31.86 5.54
CA ILE A 538 9.61 -32.01 6.37
C ILE A 538 8.90 -30.64 6.47
N ASP A 539 9.64 -29.57 6.77
CA ASP A 539 9.09 -28.22 6.84
C ASP A 539 8.44 -27.80 5.51
N LYS A 540 9.16 -27.97 4.39
CA LYS A 540 8.57 -27.70 3.05
C LYS A 540 7.35 -28.57 2.76
N GLY A 541 7.40 -29.84 3.17
CA GLY A 541 6.29 -30.77 3.02
C GLY A 541 5.04 -30.34 3.77
N LEU A 542 5.20 -29.78 4.97
CA LEU A 542 4.11 -29.19 5.73
C LEU A 542 3.57 -27.94 5.05
N GLN A 543 4.43 -27.02 4.64
CA GLN A 543 4.02 -25.79 3.96
C GLN A 543 3.21 -26.10 2.68
N ASP A 544 3.68 -27.05 1.86
CA ASP A 544 2.97 -27.48 0.65
C ASP A 544 1.60 -28.12 1.00
N ALA A 545 1.55 -28.95 2.04
CA ALA A 545 0.30 -29.59 2.47
C ALA A 545 -0.69 -28.58 3.08
N MET A 546 -0.20 -27.56 3.78
CA MET A 546 -1.03 -26.49 4.34
C MET A 546 -1.71 -25.63 3.25
N GLN A 547 -1.15 -25.54 2.05
CA GLN A 547 -1.81 -24.82 0.94
C GLN A 547 -3.13 -25.46 0.51
N THR A 548 -3.27 -26.77 0.69
CA THR A 548 -4.48 -27.52 0.35
C THR A 548 -5.40 -27.76 1.54
N GLY A 549 -4.98 -27.38 2.75
CA GLY A 549 -5.76 -27.56 3.98
C GLY A 549 -6.07 -29.02 4.34
N ILE A 550 -6.87 -29.20 5.38
CA ILE A 550 -7.26 -30.53 5.89
C ILE A 550 -8.77 -30.68 6.09
N LEU A 551 -9.52 -29.58 5.99
CA LEU A 551 -10.97 -29.56 6.30
C LEU A 551 -11.81 -29.41 5.02
N ALA A 552 -11.58 -28.37 4.24
CA ALA A 552 -12.37 -28.02 3.07
C ALA A 552 -11.53 -27.64 1.84
N GLY A 553 -10.22 -27.81 1.89
CA GLY A 553 -9.31 -27.51 0.77
C GLY A 553 -8.80 -26.07 0.73
N TYR A 554 -8.95 -25.31 1.83
CA TYR A 554 -8.46 -23.96 1.91
C TYR A 554 -7.10 -23.86 2.62
N PRO A 555 -6.25 -22.90 2.28
CA PRO A 555 -4.94 -22.71 2.92
C PRO A 555 -5.06 -22.59 4.44
N MET A 556 -4.18 -23.30 5.17
CA MET A 556 -4.09 -23.22 6.62
C MET A 556 -3.19 -22.06 7.05
N VAL A 557 -3.59 -21.38 8.13
CA VAL A 557 -2.86 -20.26 8.74
C VAL A 557 -2.76 -20.45 10.26
N ASP A 558 -1.86 -19.70 10.88
CA ASP A 558 -1.72 -19.61 12.34
C ASP A 558 -1.49 -20.96 13.03
N VAL A 559 -0.54 -21.72 12.48
CA VAL A 559 -0.18 -23.06 12.98
C VAL A 559 1.31 -23.09 13.31
N LYS A 560 1.60 -23.52 14.54
CA LYS A 560 2.95 -23.89 14.95
C LYS A 560 3.11 -25.41 14.87
N ALA A 561 4.14 -25.84 14.14
CA ALA A 561 4.49 -27.24 13.96
C ALA A 561 5.82 -27.53 14.63
N THR A 562 5.83 -28.36 15.68
CA THR A 562 7.03 -28.80 16.38
C THR A 562 7.33 -30.25 16.03
N LEU A 563 8.39 -30.47 15.27
CA LEU A 563 8.91 -31.82 14.99
C LEU A 563 9.71 -32.29 16.20
N PHE A 564 9.24 -33.34 16.90
CA PHE A 564 9.86 -33.78 18.17
C PHE A 564 10.32 -35.23 18.19
N ASP A 565 9.81 -36.09 17.28
CA ASP A 565 10.23 -37.49 17.18
C ASP A 565 10.04 -38.02 15.75
N GLY A 566 10.57 -39.20 15.49
CA GLY A 566 10.46 -39.87 14.20
C GLY A 566 11.37 -41.07 14.11
N SER A 567 11.48 -41.64 12.93
CA SER A 567 12.47 -42.68 12.63
C SER A 567 12.83 -42.69 11.15
N TYR A 568 13.98 -43.24 10.83
CA TYR A 568 14.44 -43.39 9.46
C TYR A 568 14.96 -44.80 9.21
N HIS A 569 15.12 -45.14 7.94
CA HIS A 569 15.71 -46.40 7.49
C HIS A 569 16.87 -46.09 6.55
N ASP A 570 18.05 -46.64 6.82
CA ASP A 570 19.31 -46.31 6.13
C ASP A 570 19.25 -46.44 4.60
N VAL A 571 18.41 -47.35 4.08
CA VAL A 571 18.32 -47.64 2.64
C VAL A 571 17.05 -47.07 2.00
N ASP A 572 15.92 -47.09 2.71
CA ASP A 572 14.60 -46.80 2.15
C ASP A 572 14.10 -45.37 2.43
N SER A 573 14.79 -44.64 3.30
CA SER A 573 14.46 -43.23 3.55
C SER A 573 14.84 -42.34 2.38
N SER A 574 13.99 -41.39 2.08
CA SER A 574 14.18 -40.40 1.01
C SER A 574 13.44 -39.10 1.32
N GLU A 575 13.86 -38.00 0.69
CA GLU A 575 13.18 -36.71 0.78
C GLU A 575 11.68 -36.83 0.47
N MET A 576 11.33 -37.54 -0.58
CA MET A 576 9.93 -37.76 -0.96
C MET A 576 9.12 -38.51 0.12
N ALA A 577 9.73 -39.52 0.75
CA ALA A 577 9.06 -40.29 1.79
C ALA A 577 8.80 -39.43 3.04
N PHE A 578 9.75 -38.57 3.44
CA PHE A 578 9.54 -37.62 4.54
C PHE A 578 8.56 -36.51 4.21
N LYS A 579 8.55 -36.02 2.97
CA LYS A 579 7.53 -35.06 2.50
C LYS A 579 6.12 -35.64 2.60
N ILE A 580 5.93 -36.89 2.18
CA ILE A 580 4.64 -37.59 2.29
C ILE A 580 4.29 -37.84 3.78
N ALA A 581 5.25 -38.25 4.61
CA ALA A 581 5.03 -38.46 6.02
C ALA A 581 4.59 -37.16 6.73
N ALA A 582 5.19 -36.02 6.41
CA ALA A 582 4.80 -34.70 6.90
C ALA A 582 3.34 -34.38 6.50
N SER A 583 2.95 -34.60 5.27
CA SER A 583 1.57 -34.42 4.80
C SER A 583 0.58 -35.34 5.51
N LEU A 584 0.96 -36.61 5.80
CA LEU A 584 0.12 -37.53 6.55
C LEU A 584 -0.06 -37.09 8.02
N ALA A 585 1.01 -36.58 8.67
CA ALA A 585 0.92 -36.02 10.02
C ALA A 585 -0.06 -34.83 10.04
N LEU A 586 0.00 -33.94 9.06
CA LEU A 586 -0.93 -32.82 8.96
C LEU A 586 -2.40 -33.30 8.74
N LYS A 587 -2.60 -34.31 7.92
CA LYS A 587 -3.94 -34.90 7.74
C LYS A 587 -4.51 -35.50 9.01
N GLU A 588 -3.67 -36.11 9.87
CA GLU A 588 -4.09 -36.63 11.16
C GLU A 588 -4.52 -35.52 12.14
N ALA A 589 -4.00 -34.28 11.94
CA ALA A 589 -4.43 -33.11 12.71
C ALA A 589 -5.94 -32.82 12.55
N LYS A 590 -6.58 -33.25 11.44
CA LYS A 590 -8.05 -33.18 11.27
C LYS A 590 -8.80 -33.82 12.45
N ASN A 591 -8.29 -34.92 12.94
CA ASN A 591 -8.94 -35.69 14.01
C ASN A 591 -8.59 -35.21 15.43
N LYS A 592 -7.39 -34.61 15.58
CA LYS A 592 -6.82 -34.29 16.90
C LYS A 592 -6.82 -32.83 17.26
N CYS A 593 -6.78 -31.95 16.26
CA CYS A 593 -6.52 -30.51 16.47
C CYS A 593 -7.75 -29.61 16.29
N LYS A 594 -8.94 -30.20 16.07
CA LYS A 594 -10.21 -29.47 15.84
C LYS A 594 -10.05 -28.31 14.85
N PRO A 595 -9.84 -28.62 13.57
CA PRO A 595 -9.73 -27.58 12.57
C PRO A 595 -11.04 -26.83 12.37
N VAL A 596 -10.97 -25.54 12.08
CA VAL A 596 -12.09 -24.65 11.80
C VAL A 596 -11.84 -23.86 10.52
N LEU A 597 -12.93 -23.43 9.86
CA LEU A 597 -12.87 -22.48 8.75
C LEU A 597 -12.87 -21.06 9.28
N LEU A 598 -12.08 -20.21 8.64
CA LEU A 598 -12.03 -18.78 8.87
C LEU A 598 -12.57 -18.04 7.64
N GLU A 599 -13.37 -17.00 7.87
CA GLU A 599 -13.85 -16.08 6.84
C GLU A 599 -13.24 -14.69 7.03
N PRO A 600 -12.97 -13.95 5.94
CA PRO A 600 -12.50 -12.58 6.03
C PRO A 600 -13.60 -11.66 6.50
N ILE A 601 -13.33 -10.88 7.54
CA ILE A 601 -14.23 -9.87 8.10
C ILE A 601 -13.76 -8.51 7.60
N MET A 602 -14.69 -7.80 6.99
CA MET A 602 -14.46 -6.47 6.43
C MET A 602 -14.91 -5.40 7.42
N LYS A 603 -14.06 -4.41 7.65
CA LYS A 603 -14.45 -3.15 8.28
C LYS A 603 -15.17 -2.31 7.23
N VAL A 604 -16.47 -2.19 7.35
CA VAL A 604 -17.34 -1.47 6.42
C VAL A 604 -17.74 -0.14 7.05
N VAL A 605 -17.51 0.96 6.35
CA VAL A 605 -17.96 2.29 6.74
C VAL A 605 -18.93 2.79 5.69
N VAL A 606 -20.17 2.99 6.08
CA VAL A 606 -21.23 3.50 5.21
C VAL A 606 -21.53 4.94 5.58
N THR A 607 -21.43 5.84 4.62
CA THR A 607 -21.79 7.25 4.79
C THR A 607 -23.09 7.52 4.03
N ALA A 608 -24.10 7.95 4.74
CA ALA A 608 -25.41 8.27 4.15
C ALA A 608 -26.09 9.41 4.95
N PRO A 609 -27.04 10.15 4.32
CA PRO A 609 -27.86 11.12 5.04
C PRO A 609 -28.60 10.46 6.22
N ASP A 610 -28.81 11.22 7.30
CA ASP A 610 -29.38 10.72 8.57
C ASP A 610 -30.72 9.98 8.37
N GLU A 611 -31.55 10.45 7.46
CA GLU A 611 -32.85 9.82 7.13
C GLU A 611 -32.76 8.35 6.67
N TYR A 612 -31.60 7.88 6.19
CA TYR A 612 -31.36 6.50 5.74
C TYR A 612 -30.62 5.63 6.77
N THR A 613 -30.21 6.19 7.90
CA THR A 613 -29.40 5.46 8.92
C THR A 613 -30.07 4.16 9.36
N GLY A 614 -31.39 4.20 9.60
CA GLY A 614 -32.12 3.00 9.99
C GLY A 614 -32.12 1.88 8.92
N ALA A 615 -32.23 2.26 7.64
CA ALA A 615 -32.16 1.30 6.54
C ALA A 615 -30.75 0.71 6.37
N VAL A 616 -29.72 1.52 6.49
CA VAL A 616 -28.32 1.10 6.42
C VAL A 616 -27.98 0.14 7.56
N ILE A 617 -28.32 0.47 8.80
CA ILE A 617 -28.08 -0.39 9.96
C ILE A 617 -28.84 -1.71 9.82
N GLY A 618 -30.09 -1.66 9.37
CA GLY A 618 -30.91 -2.85 9.14
C GLY A 618 -30.31 -3.79 8.10
N ASP A 619 -29.86 -3.28 6.95
CA ASP A 619 -29.24 -4.08 5.88
C ASP A 619 -27.89 -4.68 6.35
N LEU A 620 -27.00 -3.88 6.96
CA LEU A 620 -25.73 -4.41 7.47
C LEU A 620 -25.93 -5.47 8.57
N THR A 621 -26.92 -5.28 9.45
CA THR A 621 -27.24 -6.28 10.47
C THR A 621 -27.79 -7.58 9.86
N ALA A 622 -28.65 -7.46 8.84
CA ALA A 622 -29.13 -8.62 8.09
C ALA A 622 -27.99 -9.39 7.40
N ARG A 623 -26.92 -8.72 7.05
CA ARG A 623 -25.67 -9.28 6.48
C ARG A 623 -24.67 -9.76 7.53
N ARG A 624 -25.13 -10.15 8.71
CA ARG A 624 -24.28 -10.60 9.82
C ARG A 624 -23.31 -9.53 10.34
N GLY A 625 -23.52 -8.26 9.97
CA GLY A 625 -22.70 -7.14 10.39
C GLY A 625 -22.77 -6.90 11.89
N LYS A 626 -21.61 -6.73 12.52
CA LYS A 626 -21.47 -6.35 13.94
C LYS A 626 -21.22 -4.85 14.01
N PRO A 627 -22.20 -4.03 14.49
CA PRO A 627 -22.02 -2.57 14.60
C PRO A 627 -20.85 -2.24 15.54
N GLN A 628 -20.02 -1.26 15.12
CA GLN A 628 -18.91 -0.74 15.92
C GLN A 628 -19.18 0.68 16.43
N GLY A 629 -19.94 1.46 15.68
CA GLY A 629 -20.27 2.84 16.04
C GLY A 629 -20.85 3.64 14.89
N GLN A 630 -21.26 4.84 15.22
CA GLN A 630 -21.71 5.83 14.25
C GLN A 630 -21.14 7.21 14.59
N GLU A 631 -20.92 8.02 13.57
CA GLU A 631 -20.34 9.34 13.67
C GLU A 631 -21.08 10.32 12.78
N SER A 632 -21.40 11.49 13.31
CA SER A 632 -22.02 12.56 12.54
C SER A 632 -20.95 13.27 11.69
N ARG A 633 -21.23 13.43 10.37
CA ARG A 633 -20.39 14.12 9.41
C ARG A 633 -21.20 15.17 8.65
N GLY A 634 -21.33 16.34 9.25
CA GLY A 634 -22.17 17.39 8.70
C GLY A 634 -23.63 16.91 8.55
N ASN A 635 -24.14 16.85 7.32
CA ASN A 635 -25.52 16.39 7.00
C ASN A 635 -25.61 14.88 6.77
N ALA A 636 -24.55 14.11 7.06
CA ALA A 636 -24.52 12.66 6.86
C ALA A 636 -24.04 11.96 8.16
N ILE A 637 -24.32 10.67 8.25
CA ILE A 637 -23.82 9.80 9.32
C ILE A 637 -22.90 8.76 8.67
N ALA A 638 -21.73 8.58 9.25
CA ALA A 638 -20.85 7.46 8.95
C ALA A 638 -21.11 6.35 9.96
N PHE A 639 -21.52 5.19 9.46
CA PHE A 639 -21.82 4.01 10.25
C PHE A 639 -20.75 2.95 10.00
N THR A 640 -20.09 2.47 11.05
CA THR A 640 -19.05 1.44 10.97
C THR A 640 -19.57 0.11 11.46
N ALA A 641 -19.33 -0.96 10.69
CA ALA A 641 -19.66 -2.33 11.05
C ALA A 641 -18.58 -3.30 10.58
N MET A 642 -18.42 -4.39 11.32
CA MET A 642 -17.63 -5.56 10.90
C MET A 642 -18.54 -6.56 10.22
N VAL A 643 -18.32 -6.85 8.94
CA VAL A 643 -19.21 -7.67 8.11
C VAL A 643 -18.42 -8.74 7.38
N PRO A 644 -18.85 -10.02 7.37
CA PRO A 644 -18.22 -11.04 6.56
C PRO A 644 -18.25 -10.67 5.06
N LEU A 645 -17.12 -10.86 4.36
CA LEU A 645 -17.02 -10.53 2.93
C LEU A 645 -18.07 -11.24 2.09
N ALA A 646 -18.41 -12.50 2.43
CA ALA A 646 -19.44 -13.27 1.74
C ALA A 646 -20.79 -12.56 1.67
N GLU A 647 -21.11 -11.75 2.66
CA GLU A 647 -22.38 -11.03 2.78
C GLU A 647 -22.34 -9.66 2.07
N MET A 648 -21.15 -9.20 1.65
CA MET A 648 -20.96 -7.90 1.02
C MET A 648 -21.15 -7.91 -0.49
N PHE A 649 -21.18 -9.09 -1.12
CA PHE A 649 -21.42 -9.17 -2.56
C PHE A 649 -22.79 -8.56 -2.94
N GLY A 650 -22.77 -7.67 -3.94
CA GLY A 650 -23.95 -6.92 -4.37
C GLY A 650 -24.40 -5.80 -3.42
N TYR A 651 -23.66 -5.52 -2.34
CA TYR A 651 -24.02 -4.49 -1.36
C TYR A 651 -24.10 -3.09 -1.98
N ALA A 652 -23.23 -2.75 -2.94
CA ALA A 652 -23.28 -1.47 -3.64
C ALA A 652 -24.66 -1.19 -4.26
N THR A 653 -25.28 -2.19 -4.88
CA THR A 653 -26.61 -2.10 -5.48
C THR A 653 -27.70 -1.97 -4.41
N SER A 654 -27.61 -2.74 -3.33
CA SER A 654 -28.53 -2.66 -2.18
C SER A 654 -28.48 -1.26 -1.55
N LEU A 655 -27.29 -0.76 -1.27
CA LEU A 655 -27.09 0.56 -0.66
C LEU A 655 -27.65 1.69 -1.55
N ARG A 656 -27.33 1.68 -2.86
CA ARG A 656 -27.85 2.67 -3.80
C ARG A 656 -29.37 2.67 -3.84
N SER A 657 -29.98 1.49 -3.86
CA SER A 657 -31.44 1.36 -3.87
C SER A 657 -32.06 1.89 -2.57
N SER A 658 -31.52 1.55 -1.40
CA SER A 658 -32.05 1.94 -0.10
C SER A 658 -31.82 3.42 0.25
N THR A 659 -30.79 4.06 -0.34
CA THR A 659 -30.43 5.46 -0.07
C THR A 659 -30.70 6.41 -1.22
N GLN A 660 -31.46 5.97 -2.24
CA GLN A 660 -31.73 6.74 -3.47
C GLN A 660 -30.46 7.29 -4.14
N GLY A 661 -29.38 6.48 -4.13
CA GLY A 661 -28.09 6.83 -4.70
C GLY A 661 -27.23 7.78 -3.86
N ARG A 662 -27.69 8.20 -2.66
CA ARG A 662 -26.99 9.15 -1.79
C ARG A 662 -26.05 8.51 -0.75
N GLY A 663 -26.10 7.18 -0.63
CA GLY A 663 -25.19 6.42 0.24
C GLY A 663 -23.93 6.01 -0.50
N ASN A 664 -22.80 6.11 0.20
CA ASN A 664 -21.53 5.57 -0.25
C ASN A 664 -20.96 4.63 0.83
N TYR A 665 -20.11 3.69 0.45
CA TYR A 665 -19.44 2.84 1.41
C TYR A 665 -18.00 2.56 1.01
N VAL A 666 -17.21 2.26 2.03
CA VAL A 666 -15.84 1.78 1.90
C VAL A 666 -15.72 0.53 2.73
N MET A 667 -14.99 -0.46 2.25
CA MET A 667 -14.67 -1.65 3.04
C MET A 667 -13.20 -2.00 2.90
N GLU A 668 -12.61 -2.48 3.99
CA GLU A 668 -11.23 -2.98 4.04
C GLU A 668 -11.19 -4.27 4.84
N LEU A 669 -10.26 -5.17 4.50
CA LEU A 669 -10.04 -6.38 5.30
C LEU A 669 -9.51 -5.97 6.68
N ASP A 670 -10.21 -6.38 7.74
CA ASP A 670 -9.78 -6.13 9.12
C ASP A 670 -9.06 -7.38 9.69
N HIS A 671 -9.74 -8.51 9.74
CA HIS A 671 -9.20 -9.77 10.26
C HIS A 671 -9.94 -10.97 9.69
N TYR A 672 -9.51 -12.17 10.08
CA TYR A 672 -10.23 -13.42 9.84
C TYR A 672 -10.91 -13.89 11.12
N GLU A 673 -12.16 -14.37 11.04
CA GLU A 673 -12.94 -14.89 12.16
C GLU A 673 -13.50 -16.27 11.82
N GLU A 674 -13.76 -17.08 12.85
CA GLU A 674 -14.32 -18.42 12.68
C GLU A 674 -15.72 -18.36 12.05
N VAL A 675 -15.91 -19.14 10.99
CA VAL A 675 -17.21 -19.27 10.30
C VAL A 675 -18.22 -19.98 11.21
N PRO A 676 -19.46 -19.47 11.37
CA PRO A 676 -20.50 -20.15 12.11
C PRO A 676 -20.70 -21.59 11.61
N LYS A 677 -20.86 -22.52 12.53
CA LYS A 677 -20.87 -23.97 12.26
C LYS A 677 -21.84 -24.37 11.14
N SER A 678 -23.04 -23.79 11.10
CA SER A 678 -24.03 -24.10 10.07
C SER A 678 -23.54 -23.73 8.65
N ILE A 679 -22.87 -22.60 8.53
CA ILE A 679 -22.32 -22.13 7.25
C ILE A 679 -21.05 -22.92 6.90
N ALA A 680 -20.20 -23.20 7.88
CA ALA A 680 -19.00 -24.01 7.69
C ALA A 680 -19.35 -25.40 7.17
N ASP A 681 -20.37 -26.05 7.73
CA ASP A 681 -20.84 -27.38 7.28
C ASP A 681 -21.33 -27.36 5.82
N GLU A 682 -21.98 -26.29 5.38
CA GLU A 682 -22.41 -26.13 3.97
C GLU A 682 -21.20 -25.95 3.03
N ILE A 683 -20.23 -25.13 3.43
CA ILE A 683 -19.00 -24.88 2.65
C ILE A 683 -18.19 -26.17 2.51
N ILE A 684 -18.01 -26.92 3.61
CA ILE A 684 -17.27 -28.18 3.63
C ILE A 684 -17.94 -29.21 2.70
N LYS A 685 -19.27 -29.34 2.77
CA LYS A 685 -20.02 -30.23 1.86
C LYS A 685 -19.89 -29.83 0.39
N LYS A 686 -19.95 -28.54 0.08
CA LYS A 686 -19.84 -28.02 -1.29
C LYS A 686 -18.45 -28.31 -1.91
N ASN A 687 -17.41 -28.28 -1.10
CA ASN A 687 -16.03 -28.53 -1.52
C ASN A 687 -15.58 -30.00 -1.43
N GLY A 688 -16.52 -30.95 -1.26
CA GLY A 688 -16.23 -32.38 -1.23
C GLY A 688 -15.52 -32.87 0.03
N GLY A 689 -15.52 -32.08 1.11
CA GLY A 689 -15.06 -32.50 2.44
C GLY A 689 -16.03 -33.54 3.03
N ASN A 690 -15.58 -34.78 3.27
CA ASN A 690 -16.29 -35.84 3.98
C ASN A 690 -16.14 -35.66 5.49
#